data_24978c48bcc74d524562d5b2e6aa39ca
#
_entry.id   24978c48bcc74d524562d5b2e6aa39ca
#
_cell.length_a   1.000
_cell.length_b   1.000
_cell.length_c   1.000
_cell.angle_alpha   90.00
_cell.angle_beta   90.00
_cell.angle_gamma   90.00
#
_symmetry.space_group_name_H-M   'P 1'
#
loop_
_entity.id
_entity.type
_entity.pdbx_description
1 polymer ?
#
loop_
_entity_poly.entity_id
_entity_poly.type
_entity_poly.pdbx_seq_one_letter_code
_entity_poly.pdbx_strand_id
1 'polypeptide(L)'
;MGYKAGAGLGKNNQGIADIIPTSKQRGRRGLGLSLEGLEPSADVKWDFEKEEVDVKERVDWIPECEEEPPNIKTLREWVAEGKKKLTIDDETCFCDEKVLKQIIDCKSVFDRLEPEEMRRARTRSNPFETIRGGIFLNRAAMKMANMDSAFDFMFTSPVDENGVSMVGPDDLLYFADVCAGPGGFSEYVLWRKGWQAKGFGFTLKGPNDFKLEDFFAGSPDTFEPLYGVTGDGDIFIPDNIRYFSKAVKLGTDNQGVHFVMADGGFSVEGQENIQEILSKQLYLCQFYAALSVLRTGGHFVCKLFDIFTVYSVGLVYLMYRAFRHVSIFKPNTSRPANSERYIVCKWRRPDTKDIEDYMYELCCRFKEISSVTSQDDIVEVVPLEVLNDDAVFAKYIRESNDRLGRAQITHLTKIRAFAQNSELYEERQSSLRKECLKEWKVPDLARLDPKRPPPESKFKELTKNEVSYFERRPEELTPKFLEGIKSLHDYRCIVCGEWKPGVRDNKFLFLSAGRKQVYQWTGSSADQWKKVTEGLELPPDTLFYGEMVQEFAGEGRQQKRFNTIHIIDALVLGKVPVKDKHYEERMKWVQKFVKALSKPSRNDLTPLRAKEVFKLPEVESLFERISWKQEKGASRNMRLSCTVPQEQRDREERHFSASGVLFYRTTKEPWHEEYSTSSQRRYYYNTMTRKSDFEMPKYGCAATFRDCFQIATLWSWTSNVQIMPTRMQSEECPNDGKVHRTTLVNFVRKRLGK
;
A
#
# COMPACT_ATOMS: atom_id res chain seq x y z
N MET A 1 -33.31 -16.10 -56.12
CA MET A 1 -32.51 -15.47 -57.19
C MET A 1 -31.87 -16.60 -57.98
N GLY A 2 -32.26 -16.69 -59.28
CA GLY A 2 -31.91 -17.86 -60.10
C GLY A 2 -30.49 -17.77 -60.64
N TYR A 3 -29.57 -18.57 -60.10
CA TYR A 3 -28.30 -18.85 -60.72
C TYR A 3 -28.52 -19.61 -62.03
N LYS A 4 -27.93 -19.12 -63.12
CA LYS A 4 -27.84 -19.88 -64.39
C LYS A 4 -26.38 -20.26 -64.61
N ALA A 5 -26.08 -21.55 -64.74
CA ALA A 5 -24.75 -22.05 -65.02
C ALA A 5 -24.17 -21.38 -66.27
N GLY A 6 -22.94 -20.83 -66.16
CA GLY A 6 -22.21 -20.14 -67.24
C GLY A 6 -22.53 -18.64 -67.40
N ALA A 7 -23.36 -18.02 -66.54
CA ALA A 7 -23.59 -16.58 -66.56
C ALA A 7 -23.14 -15.92 -65.25
N GLY A 8 -22.33 -14.85 -65.32
CA GLY A 8 -21.88 -14.08 -64.16
C GLY A 8 -23.03 -13.34 -63.49
N LEU A 9 -22.97 -13.19 -62.16
CA LEU A 9 -23.92 -12.41 -61.39
C LEU A 9 -23.72 -10.89 -61.65
N GLY A 10 -24.82 -10.15 -61.87
CA GLY A 10 -24.81 -8.70 -62.06
C GLY A 10 -25.61 -8.28 -63.27
N LYS A 11 -26.05 -7.02 -63.31
CA LYS A 11 -26.94 -6.46 -64.34
C LYS A 11 -26.37 -6.60 -65.79
N ASN A 12 -25.02 -6.77 -65.91
CA ASN A 12 -24.31 -6.90 -67.17
C ASN A 12 -23.45 -8.19 -67.24
N ASN A 13 -23.79 -9.25 -66.48
CA ASN A 13 -23.06 -10.53 -66.42
C ASN A 13 -21.54 -10.38 -66.06
N GLN A 14 -21.17 -9.38 -65.27
CA GLN A 14 -19.76 -9.04 -64.95
C GLN A 14 -19.17 -9.90 -63.83
N GLY A 15 -19.97 -10.70 -63.14
CA GLY A 15 -19.52 -11.58 -62.04
C GLY A 15 -18.85 -12.86 -62.58
N ILE A 16 -18.15 -13.56 -61.69
CA ILE A 16 -17.49 -14.83 -61.97
C ILE A 16 -18.55 -15.86 -62.41
N ALA A 17 -18.38 -16.44 -63.60
CA ALA A 17 -19.30 -17.42 -64.18
C ALA A 17 -19.18 -18.83 -63.62
N ASP A 18 -18.02 -19.15 -63.02
CA ASP A 18 -17.74 -20.47 -62.43
C ASP A 18 -18.18 -20.54 -60.95
N ILE A 19 -18.55 -21.74 -60.54
CA ILE A 19 -18.83 -22.01 -59.11
C ILE A 19 -17.56 -21.76 -58.33
N ILE A 20 -17.59 -20.74 -57.42
CA ILE A 20 -16.49 -20.47 -56.51
C ILE A 20 -16.30 -21.77 -55.68
N PRO A 21 -15.13 -22.43 -55.77
CA PRO A 21 -14.87 -23.62 -54.96
C PRO A 21 -15.05 -23.28 -53.50
N THR A 22 -15.74 -24.13 -52.75
CA THR A 22 -15.86 -23.99 -51.31
C THR A 22 -14.47 -23.88 -50.69
N SER A 23 -14.21 -22.71 -50.12
CA SER A 23 -12.89 -22.47 -49.48
C SER A 23 -12.66 -23.52 -48.41
N LYS A 24 -11.43 -24.03 -48.31
CA LYS A 24 -11.01 -24.92 -47.24
C LYS A 24 -10.95 -24.19 -45.89
N GLN A 25 -11.32 -22.92 -45.85
CA GLN A 25 -11.40 -22.13 -44.62
C GLN A 25 -12.52 -22.63 -43.73
N ARG A 26 -12.20 -22.97 -42.51
CA ARG A 26 -13.15 -23.33 -41.47
C ARG A 26 -13.43 -22.10 -40.60
N GLY A 27 -14.69 -21.76 -40.40
CA GLY A 27 -15.14 -20.67 -39.54
C GLY A 27 -15.24 -19.29 -40.22
N ARG A 28 -15.44 -18.22 -39.43
CA ARG A 28 -15.70 -16.82 -39.86
C ARG A 28 -14.43 -16.04 -40.26
N ARG A 29 -13.45 -16.67 -40.88
CA ARG A 29 -12.23 -16.01 -41.34
C ARG A 29 -12.49 -15.28 -42.64
N GLY A 30 -11.85 -14.11 -42.81
CA GLY A 30 -11.88 -13.35 -44.04
C GLY A 30 -11.29 -14.16 -45.21
N LEU A 31 -11.80 -13.92 -46.44
CA LEU A 31 -11.27 -14.52 -47.65
C LEU A 31 -9.78 -14.11 -47.80
N GLY A 32 -8.87 -15.10 -47.90
CA GLY A 32 -7.45 -14.85 -48.17
C GLY A 32 -6.47 -15.13 -47.04
N LEU A 33 -6.90 -15.53 -45.82
CA LEU A 33 -5.98 -15.91 -44.79
C LEU A 33 -5.38 -17.30 -45.06
N SER A 34 -4.12 -17.37 -45.46
CA SER A 34 -3.37 -18.61 -45.60
C SER A 34 -2.81 -19.02 -44.24
N LEU A 35 -3.05 -20.26 -43.83
CA LEU A 35 -2.46 -20.88 -42.63
C LEU A 35 -1.24 -21.76 -43.01
N GLU A 36 -0.64 -21.52 -44.15
CA GLU A 36 0.57 -22.25 -44.55
C GLU A 36 1.69 -21.99 -43.53
N GLY A 37 2.24 -23.09 -43.01
CA GLY A 37 3.30 -23.06 -41.98
C GLY A 37 2.86 -23.25 -40.54
N LEU A 38 1.55 -23.33 -40.24
CA LEU A 38 1.03 -23.81 -38.95
C LEU A 38 0.84 -25.33 -38.94
N GLU A 39 1.65 -26.08 -39.67
CA GLU A 39 1.58 -27.53 -39.70
C GLU A 39 2.03 -28.14 -38.35
N PRO A 40 1.36 -29.19 -37.86
CA PRO A 40 1.76 -29.79 -36.60
C PRO A 40 3.17 -30.37 -36.69
N SER A 41 4.03 -30.02 -35.71
CA SER A 41 5.15 -30.94 -35.40
C SER A 41 4.53 -32.26 -35.00
N ALA A 42 5.02 -33.37 -35.57
CA ALA A 42 4.37 -34.67 -35.47
C ALA A 42 4.17 -35.18 -34.03
N ASP A 43 4.83 -34.59 -33.04
CA ASP A 43 5.04 -35.22 -31.73
C ASP A 43 4.21 -34.59 -30.58
N VAL A 44 3.59 -33.38 -30.73
CA VAL A 44 2.81 -32.77 -29.66
C VAL A 44 1.42 -32.34 -30.14
N LYS A 45 0.40 -33.05 -29.72
CA LYS A 45 -1.03 -32.75 -29.99
C LYS A 45 -1.71 -32.35 -28.69
N TRP A 46 -2.45 -31.24 -28.70
CA TRP A 46 -3.35 -30.92 -27.61
C TRP A 46 -4.62 -31.76 -27.68
N ASP A 47 -5.02 -32.29 -26.53
CA ASP A 47 -6.19 -33.12 -26.37
C ASP A 47 -7.04 -32.58 -25.21
N PHE A 48 -8.27 -32.21 -25.50
CA PHE A 48 -9.20 -31.62 -24.52
C PHE A 48 -9.51 -32.62 -23.36
N GLU A 49 -9.62 -33.88 -23.64
CA GLU A 49 -9.97 -34.92 -22.63
C GLU A 49 -8.84 -35.17 -21.63
N LYS A 50 -7.61 -34.82 -22.00
CA LYS A 50 -6.41 -34.99 -21.15
C LYS A 50 -5.97 -33.71 -20.44
N GLU A 51 -6.61 -32.55 -20.75
CA GLU A 51 -6.24 -31.29 -20.13
C GLU A 51 -6.92 -31.13 -18.76
N GLU A 52 -6.15 -31.25 -17.71
CA GLU A 52 -6.58 -30.89 -16.35
C GLU A 52 -6.44 -29.38 -16.13
N VAL A 53 -7.48 -28.74 -15.56
CA VAL A 53 -7.48 -27.32 -15.23
C VAL A 53 -7.96 -27.16 -13.80
N ASP A 54 -7.01 -26.91 -12.91
CA ASP A 54 -7.26 -26.72 -11.49
C ASP A 54 -7.45 -25.25 -11.12
N VAL A 55 -8.44 -24.99 -10.27
CA VAL A 55 -8.66 -23.66 -9.67
C VAL A 55 -7.60 -23.39 -8.58
N LYS A 56 -7.23 -24.43 -7.83
CA LYS A 56 -6.21 -24.36 -6.79
C LYS A 56 -4.87 -24.80 -7.36
N GLU A 57 -3.95 -23.87 -7.44
CA GLU A 57 -2.60 -24.15 -7.88
C GLU A 57 -1.82 -24.88 -6.79
N ARG A 58 -0.95 -25.77 -7.24
CA ARG A 58 0.03 -26.42 -6.37
C ARG A 58 1.16 -25.45 -6.03
N VAL A 59 1.43 -25.29 -4.75
CA VAL A 59 2.60 -24.55 -4.24
C VAL A 59 3.69 -25.55 -3.86
N ASP A 60 4.83 -25.48 -4.55
CA ASP A 60 6.00 -26.30 -4.26
C ASP A 60 7.11 -25.38 -3.69
N TRP A 61 7.46 -25.57 -2.43
CA TRP A 61 8.57 -24.89 -1.79
C TRP A 61 9.90 -25.61 -2.00
N ILE A 62 10.98 -24.87 -2.23
CA ILE A 62 12.34 -25.42 -2.11
C ILE A 62 12.53 -25.84 -0.65
N PRO A 63 13.05 -27.03 -0.34
CA PRO A 63 13.40 -27.40 1.03
C PRO A 63 14.31 -26.32 1.66
N GLU A 64 14.11 -26.03 2.93
CA GLU A 64 14.86 -24.97 3.61
C GLU A 64 16.36 -25.22 3.61
N CYS A 65 17.16 -24.18 3.35
CA CYS A 65 18.60 -24.23 3.47
C CYS A 65 18.98 -24.00 4.93
N GLU A 66 19.65 -24.98 5.55
CA GLU A 66 20.13 -24.89 6.93
C GLU A 66 21.44 -24.08 7.07
N GLU A 67 22.15 -23.87 5.96
CA GLU A 67 23.39 -23.14 5.96
C GLU A 67 23.19 -21.64 6.23
N GLU A 68 24.18 -21.03 6.89
CA GLU A 68 24.21 -19.57 7.09
C GLU A 68 24.34 -18.82 5.75
N PRO A 69 23.78 -17.60 5.65
CA PRO A 69 23.99 -16.76 4.49
C PRO A 69 25.48 -16.55 4.19
N PRO A 70 25.91 -16.58 2.93
CA PRO A 70 27.31 -16.39 2.56
C PRO A 70 27.78 -14.96 2.91
N ASN A 71 29.03 -14.84 3.35
CA ASN A 71 29.62 -13.55 3.66
C ASN A 71 30.04 -12.79 2.38
N ILE A 72 30.23 -11.48 2.50
CA ILE A 72 30.53 -10.59 1.37
C ILE A 72 31.84 -10.95 0.62
N LYS A 73 32.84 -11.52 1.32
CA LYS A 73 34.11 -11.92 0.66
C LYS A 73 33.87 -13.08 -0.29
N THR A 74 33.18 -14.11 0.18
CA THR A 74 32.77 -15.27 -0.64
C THR A 74 31.90 -14.82 -1.82
N LEU A 75 30.92 -13.94 -1.58
CA LEU A 75 30.04 -13.43 -2.63
C LEU A 75 30.79 -12.67 -3.74
N ARG A 76 31.79 -11.88 -3.38
CA ARG A 76 32.62 -11.17 -4.36
C ARG A 76 33.47 -12.08 -5.24
N GLU A 77 33.79 -13.29 -4.77
CA GLU A 77 34.52 -14.29 -5.54
C GLU A 77 33.59 -15.01 -6.55
N TRP A 78 32.27 -14.93 -6.37
CA TRP A 78 31.29 -15.63 -7.21
C TRP A 78 30.97 -14.93 -8.52
N VAL A 79 31.19 -13.62 -8.63
CA VAL A 79 30.85 -12.88 -9.84
C VAL A 79 31.80 -13.23 -11.00
N ALA A 80 31.22 -13.55 -12.16
CA ALA A 80 31.96 -13.72 -13.38
C ALA A 80 31.45 -12.78 -14.48
N GLU A 81 32.39 -12.13 -15.18
CA GLU A 81 32.14 -11.34 -16.37
C GLU A 81 32.48 -12.11 -17.63
N GLY A 82 31.74 -11.86 -18.68
CA GLY A 82 31.96 -12.51 -19.96
C GLY A 82 31.37 -11.70 -21.12
N LYS A 83 31.31 -12.30 -22.28
CA LYS A 83 30.72 -11.65 -23.46
C LYS A 83 29.19 -11.72 -23.39
N LYS A 84 28.54 -10.68 -23.85
CA LYS A 84 27.09 -10.58 -23.95
C LYS A 84 26.55 -11.67 -24.88
N LYS A 85 25.63 -12.47 -24.36
CA LYS A 85 24.98 -13.57 -25.08
C LYS A 85 23.52 -13.16 -25.38
N LEU A 86 23.05 -13.44 -26.58
CA LEU A 86 21.69 -13.14 -27.05
C LEU A 86 20.98 -14.39 -27.59
N THR A 87 21.43 -15.58 -27.17
CA THR A 87 20.82 -16.89 -27.49
C THR A 87 20.54 -17.68 -26.21
N ILE A 88 19.57 -18.55 -26.23
CA ILE A 88 19.14 -19.36 -25.08
C ILE A 88 19.11 -20.87 -25.39
N ASP A 89 19.30 -21.25 -26.62
CA ASP A 89 19.15 -22.59 -27.16
C ASP A 89 20.14 -23.62 -26.57
N ASP A 90 21.23 -23.15 -25.99
CA ASP A 90 22.27 -23.97 -25.34
C ASP A 90 22.20 -23.92 -23.79
N GLU A 91 21.20 -23.25 -23.21
CA GLU A 91 21.02 -23.12 -21.76
C GLU A 91 20.35 -24.38 -21.17
N THR A 92 21.08 -25.48 -21.14
CA THR A 92 20.57 -26.80 -20.76
C THR A 92 20.98 -27.29 -19.36
N CYS A 93 21.78 -26.48 -18.62
CA CYS A 93 22.24 -26.85 -17.28
C CYS A 93 21.08 -27.08 -16.29
N PHE A 94 20.01 -26.31 -16.42
CA PHE A 94 18.86 -26.33 -15.51
C PHE A 94 17.53 -26.61 -16.22
N CYS A 95 17.54 -27.17 -17.42
CA CYS A 95 16.37 -27.60 -18.18
C CYS A 95 16.71 -28.77 -19.08
N ASP A 96 15.76 -29.69 -19.30
CA ASP A 96 15.89 -30.76 -20.29
C ASP A 96 16.03 -30.13 -21.69
N GLU A 97 17.06 -30.54 -22.44
CA GLU A 97 17.36 -30.03 -23.77
C GLU A 97 16.17 -30.15 -24.74
N LYS A 98 15.42 -31.28 -24.67
CA LYS A 98 14.26 -31.48 -25.53
C LYS A 98 13.13 -30.53 -25.18
N VAL A 99 12.90 -30.27 -23.88
CA VAL A 99 11.89 -29.32 -23.40
C VAL A 99 12.23 -27.91 -23.86
N LEU A 100 13.48 -27.46 -23.70
CA LEU A 100 13.93 -26.14 -24.14
C LEU A 100 13.73 -25.96 -25.65
N LYS A 101 14.20 -26.94 -26.45
CA LYS A 101 14.04 -26.91 -27.90
C LYS A 101 12.58 -26.85 -28.34
N GLN A 102 11.72 -27.66 -27.71
CA GLN A 102 10.29 -27.67 -28.02
C GLN A 102 9.60 -26.34 -27.66
N ILE A 103 9.99 -25.67 -26.56
CA ILE A 103 9.49 -24.35 -26.21
C ILE A 103 9.81 -23.35 -27.30
N ILE A 104 11.07 -23.30 -27.75
CA ILE A 104 11.55 -22.39 -28.80
C ILE A 104 10.81 -22.65 -30.12
N ASP A 105 10.74 -23.92 -30.53
CA ASP A 105 10.04 -24.33 -31.74
C ASP A 105 8.54 -23.95 -31.70
N CYS A 106 7.86 -24.21 -30.56
CA CYS A 106 6.45 -23.87 -30.40
C CYS A 106 6.18 -22.37 -30.40
N LYS A 107 7.10 -21.54 -29.88
CA LYS A 107 6.99 -20.08 -29.94
C LYS A 107 7.20 -19.57 -31.37
N SER A 108 8.22 -20.03 -32.08
CA SER A 108 8.58 -19.58 -33.43
C SER A 108 7.49 -19.87 -34.48
N VAL A 109 6.62 -20.85 -34.25
CA VAL A 109 5.46 -21.11 -35.12
C VAL A 109 4.54 -19.88 -35.23
N PHE A 110 4.46 -19.05 -34.17
CA PHE A 110 3.56 -17.89 -34.14
C PHE A 110 4.15 -16.65 -34.80
N ASP A 111 5.43 -16.61 -35.13
CA ASP A 111 6.09 -15.47 -35.83
C ASP A 111 5.47 -15.19 -37.21
N ARG A 112 4.80 -16.21 -37.77
CA ARG A 112 4.10 -16.14 -39.07
C ARG A 112 2.61 -15.78 -38.94
N LEU A 113 2.08 -15.65 -37.74
CA LEU A 113 0.66 -15.39 -37.49
C LEU A 113 0.44 -13.90 -37.28
N GLU A 114 -0.60 -13.35 -37.91
CA GLU A 114 -0.99 -11.96 -37.68
C GLU A 114 -1.28 -11.72 -36.19
N PRO A 115 -0.79 -10.62 -35.60
CA PRO A 115 -0.93 -10.34 -34.15
C PRO A 115 -2.38 -10.43 -33.65
N GLU A 116 -3.34 -9.97 -34.46
CA GLU A 116 -4.76 -10.00 -34.10
C GLU A 116 -5.33 -11.42 -34.10
N GLU A 117 -4.91 -12.28 -35.01
CA GLU A 117 -5.32 -13.68 -35.05
C GLU A 117 -4.74 -14.45 -33.85
N MET A 118 -3.47 -14.22 -33.55
CA MET A 118 -2.81 -14.76 -32.35
C MET A 118 -3.57 -14.32 -31.08
N ARG A 119 -3.95 -13.04 -31.00
CA ARG A 119 -4.70 -12.50 -29.88
C ARG A 119 -6.06 -13.20 -29.72
N ARG A 120 -6.80 -13.40 -30.83
CA ARG A 120 -8.10 -14.09 -30.84
C ARG A 120 -7.98 -15.56 -30.43
N ALA A 121 -7.03 -16.28 -30.99
CA ALA A 121 -6.79 -17.68 -30.64
C ALA A 121 -6.44 -17.85 -29.16
N ARG A 122 -5.54 -17.02 -28.65
CA ARG A 122 -5.15 -16.98 -27.24
C ARG A 122 -6.34 -16.67 -26.32
N THR A 123 -7.18 -15.71 -26.67
CA THR A 123 -8.37 -15.35 -25.86
C THR A 123 -9.38 -16.48 -25.81
N ARG A 124 -9.59 -17.20 -26.91
CA ARG A 124 -10.54 -18.33 -26.97
C ARG A 124 -10.01 -19.58 -26.26
N SER A 125 -8.69 -19.80 -26.27
CA SER A 125 -8.06 -21.00 -25.71
C SER A 125 -7.72 -20.93 -24.23
N ASN A 126 -7.54 -19.72 -23.65
CA ASN A 126 -7.16 -19.56 -22.26
C ASN A 126 -8.33 -19.80 -21.31
N PRO A 127 -8.29 -20.80 -20.42
CA PRO A 127 -9.38 -21.10 -19.48
C PRO A 127 -9.72 -19.94 -18.52
N PHE A 128 -8.73 -19.10 -18.20
CA PHE A 128 -8.85 -18.01 -17.22
C PHE A 128 -9.01 -16.61 -17.85
N GLU A 129 -9.23 -16.51 -19.16
CA GLU A 129 -9.23 -15.21 -19.86
C GLU A 129 -10.36 -14.28 -19.43
N THR A 130 -11.51 -14.82 -19.04
CA THR A 130 -12.69 -14.03 -18.64
C THR A 130 -12.55 -13.38 -17.26
N ILE A 131 -11.56 -13.75 -16.46
CA ILE A 131 -11.29 -13.12 -15.15
C ILE A 131 -10.94 -11.64 -15.33
N ARG A 132 -10.09 -11.29 -16.30
CA ARG A 132 -9.68 -9.91 -16.64
C ARG A 132 -9.21 -9.13 -15.41
N GLY A 133 -9.66 -7.89 -15.24
CA GLY A 133 -9.35 -7.03 -14.09
C GLY A 133 -10.36 -7.09 -12.94
N GLY A 134 -11.52 -7.75 -13.14
CA GLY A 134 -12.58 -7.75 -12.14
C GLY A 134 -13.00 -6.32 -11.78
N ILE A 135 -13.00 -6.00 -10.48
CA ILE A 135 -13.29 -4.68 -9.92
C ILE A 135 -12.11 -3.71 -9.97
N PHE A 136 -10.91 -4.19 -10.32
CA PHE A 136 -9.67 -3.43 -10.24
C PHE A 136 -9.29 -2.75 -11.55
N LEU A 137 -8.30 -1.87 -11.48
CA LEU A 137 -7.74 -1.11 -12.59
C LEU A 137 -7.34 -1.99 -13.78
N ASN A 138 -6.70 -3.12 -13.51
CA ASN A 138 -6.16 -3.99 -14.54
C ASN A 138 -6.03 -5.46 -14.07
N ARG A 139 -5.56 -6.32 -14.98
CA ARG A 139 -5.34 -7.75 -14.74
C ARG A 139 -4.23 -8.04 -13.71
N ALA A 140 -3.28 -7.12 -13.51
CA ALA A 140 -2.22 -7.32 -12.53
C ALA A 140 -2.78 -7.46 -11.10
N ALA A 141 -3.79 -6.66 -10.73
CA ALA A 141 -4.46 -6.79 -9.45
C ALA A 141 -5.02 -8.20 -9.20
N MET A 142 -5.57 -8.83 -10.24
CA MET A 142 -6.08 -10.20 -10.15
C MET A 142 -4.97 -11.23 -10.02
N LYS A 143 -3.78 -10.98 -10.60
CA LYS A 143 -2.60 -11.85 -10.35
C LYS A 143 -2.20 -11.81 -8.87
N MET A 144 -2.19 -10.61 -8.27
CA MET A 144 -1.87 -10.48 -6.86
C MET A 144 -2.93 -11.13 -5.96
N ALA A 145 -4.23 -10.99 -6.29
CA ALA A 145 -5.31 -11.66 -5.58
C ALA A 145 -5.18 -13.20 -5.64
N ASN A 146 -4.83 -13.72 -6.80
CA ASN A 146 -4.58 -15.14 -7.02
C ASN A 146 -3.38 -15.63 -6.19
N MET A 147 -2.23 -14.94 -6.27
CA MET A 147 -1.04 -15.32 -5.51
C MET A 147 -1.26 -15.20 -3.99
N ASP A 148 -1.89 -14.12 -3.53
CA ASP A 148 -2.16 -13.95 -2.10
C ASP A 148 -3.05 -15.10 -1.56
N SER A 149 -4.07 -15.51 -2.34
CA SER A 149 -4.91 -16.67 -1.99
C SER A 149 -4.16 -18.01 -2.05
N ALA A 150 -3.35 -18.22 -3.08
CA ALA A 150 -2.58 -19.46 -3.23
C ALA A 150 -1.56 -19.68 -2.10
N PHE A 151 -1.09 -18.59 -1.49
CA PHE A 151 -0.17 -18.58 -0.36
C PHE A 151 -0.85 -18.22 0.98
N ASP A 152 -2.12 -18.60 1.17
CA ASP A 152 -2.88 -18.45 2.42
C ASP A 152 -2.94 -16.99 2.93
N PHE A 153 -3.03 -16.02 2.02
CA PHE A 153 -3.05 -14.58 2.30
C PHE A 153 -1.82 -14.06 3.06
N MET A 154 -0.66 -14.69 2.87
CA MET A 154 0.56 -14.32 3.59
C MET A 154 1.04 -12.89 3.33
N PHE A 155 0.64 -12.25 2.24
CA PHE A 155 0.99 -10.86 1.94
C PHE A 155 0.07 -9.88 2.67
N THR A 156 -1.25 -10.10 2.59
CA THR A 156 -2.21 -9.18 3.22
C THR A 156 -2.50 -9.50 4.69
N SER A 157 -2.12 -10.67 5.18
CA SER A 157 -2.27 -11.09 6.58
C SER A 157 -1.01 -11.85 7.05
N PRO A 158 0.17 -11.19 7.04
CA PRO A 158 1.44 -11.85 7.33
C PRO A 158 1.49 -12.37 8.77
N VAL A 159 2.02 -13.58 8.90
CA VAL A 159 2.30 -14.24 10.17
C VAL A 159 3.78 -14.60 10.26
N ASP A 160 4.32 -14.66 11.47
CA ASP A 160 5.67 -15.15 11.72
C ASP A 160 5.74 -16.69 11.63
N GLU A 161 6.91 -17.24 11.89
CA GLU A 161 7.17 -18.70 11.88
C GLU A 161 6.33 -19.48 12.91
N ASN A 162 5.82 -18.80 13.94
CA ASN A 162 4.95 -19.38 14.98
C ASN A 162 3.45 -19.19 14.68
N GLY A 163 3.10 -18.60 13.53
CA GLY A 163 1.72 -18.32 13.16
C GLY A 163 1.11 -17.09 13.84
N VAL A 164 1.93 -16.27 14.51
CA VAL A 164 1.49 -15.04 15.17
C VAL A 164 1.46 -13.90 14.13
N SER A 165 0.39 -13.08 14.18
CA SER A 165 0.29 -11.94 13.27
C SER A 165 1.47 -10.99 13.41
N MET A 166 2.11 -10.65 12.30
CA MET A 166 3.19 -9.65 12.26
C MET A 166 2.68 -8.21 12.35
N VAL A 167 1.37 -8.01 12.27
CA VAL A 167 0.72 -6.68 12.37
C VAL A 167 -0.08 -6.65 13.63
N GLY A 168 0.38 -5.89 14.63
CA GLY A 168 -0.34 -5.67 15.87
C GLY A 168 -1.62 -4.84 15.68
N PRO A 169 -2.52 -4.80 16.67
CA PRO A 169 -3.78 -4.08 16.57
C PRO A 169 -3.60 -2.57 16.34
N ASP A 170 -2.55 -1.99 16.87
CA ASP A 170 -2.22 -0.57 16.72
C ASP A 170 -1.26 -0.29 15.56
N ASP A 171 -0.78 -1.33 14.84
CA ASP A 171 0.18 -1.21 13.75
C ASP A 171 -0.50 -1.15 12.38
N LEU A 172 0.24 -0.64 11.38
CA LEU A 172 -0.13 -0.65 9.97
C LEU A 172 0.54 -1.82 9.25
N LEU A 173 -0.16 -2.37 8.26
CA LEU A 173 0.48 -3.24 7.28
C LEU A 173 1.29 -2.38 6.30
N TYR A 174 2.60 -2.50 6.33
CA TYR A 174 3.50 -1.80 5.41
C TYR A 174 3.85 -2.68 4.23
N PHE A 175 3.76 -2.13 3.02
CA PHE A 175 4.17 -2.82 1.79
C PHE A 175 4.92 -1.90 0.84
N ALA A 176 5.71 -2.49 -0.05
CA ALA A 176 6.35 -1.78 -1.15
C ALA A 176 5.99 -2.46 -2.48
N ASP A 177 5.84 -1.65 -3.54
CA ASP A 177 5.49 -2.10 -4.89
C ASP A 177 6.47 -1.48 -5.88
N VAL A 178 7.34 -2.32 -6.45
CA VAL A 178 8.48 -1.90 -7.26
C VAL A 178 8.23 -2.22 -8.73
N CYS A 179 8.59 -1.30 -9.62
CA CYS A 179 8.27 -1.36 -11.05
C CYS A 179 6.77 -1.54 -11.31
N ALA A 180 5.96 -0.86 -10.53
CA ALA A 180 4.57 -1.20 -10.24
C ALA A 180 3.54 -0.49 -11.10
N GLY A 181 3.93 0.46 -11.94
CA GLY A 181 2.99 1.20 -12.79
C GLY A 181 2.18 0.26 -13.71
N PRO A 182 0.87 0.49 -13.84
CA PRO A 182 0.05 1.58 -13.32
C PRO A 182 -0.51 1.40 -11.90
N GLY A 183 -0.14 0.33 -11.14
CA GLY A 183 -0.46 0.18 -9.72
C GLY A 183 -1.49 -0.91 -9.39
N GLY A 184 -1.68 -1.89 -10.26
CA GLY A 184 -2.69 -2.93 -10.03
C GLY A 184 -2.46 -3.75 -8.76
N PHE A 185 -1.21 -4.16 -8.46
CA PHE A 185 -0.89 -4.90 -7.23
C PHE A 185 -1.21 -4.06 -5.99
N SER A 186 -0.82 -2.79 -5.99
CA SER A 186 -1.10 -1.84 -4.91
C SER A 186 -2.60 -1.64 -4.70
N GLU A 187 -3.40 -1.49 -5.77
CA GLU A 187 -4.87 -1.34 -5.64
C GLU A 187 -5.51 -2.55 -4.95
N TYR A 188 -5.04 -3.78 -5.27
CA TYR A 188 -5.53 -4.98 -4.60
C TYR A 188 -5.25 -4.94 -3.08
N VAL A 189 -4.03 -4.62 -2.67
CA VAL A 189 -3.66 -4.56 -1.24
C VAL A 189 -4.47 -3.50 -0.51
N LEU A 190 -4.61 -2.30 -1.11
CA LEU A 190 -5.39 -1.20 -0.55
C LEU A 190 -6.88 -1.54 -0.47
N TRP A 191 -7.41 -2.27 -1.44
CA TRP A 191 -8.79 -2.77 -1.38
C TRP A 191 -8.98 -3.77 -0.24
N ARG A 192 -8.05 -4.70 -0.06
CA ARG A 192 -8.13 -5.77 0.95
C ARG A 192 -8.02 -5.24 2.38
N LYS A 193 -7.17 -4.25 2.62
CA LYS A 193 -6.82 -3.74 3.96
C LYS A 193 -7.36 -2.34 4.25
N GLY A 194 -7.85 -1.63 3.24
CA GLY A 194 -8.26 -0.24 3.37
C GLY A 194 -7.11 0.65 3.85
N TRP A 195 -7.41 1.69 4.58
CA TRP A 195 -6.42 2.63 5.10
C TRP A 195 -5.47 2.05 6.17
N GLN A 196 -5.73 0.84 6.65
CA GLN A 196 -4.84 0.16 7.61
C GLN A 196 -3.59 -0.44 6.95
N ALA A 197 -3.47 -0.35 5.62
CA ALA A 197 -2.22 -0.58 4.91
C ALA A 197 -1.62 0.73 4.43
N LYS A 198 -0.27 0.84 4.51
CA LYS A 198 0.52 1.92 3.93
C LYS A 198 1.48 1.37 2.90
N GLY A 199 1.36 1.86 1.66
CA GLY A 199 2.18 1.44 0.55
C GLY A 199 3.21 2.48 0.13
N PHE A 200 4.36 1.99 -0.33
CA PHE A 200 5.42 2.78 -0.97
C PHE A 200 5.62 2.26 -2.38
N GLY A 201 5.43 3.12 -3.37
CA GLY A 201 5.55 2.73 -4.77
C GLY A 201 6.82 3.27 -5.41
N PHE A 202 7.44 2.48 -6.28
CA PHE A 202 8.57 2.90 -7.08
C PHE A 202 8.37 2.43 -8.52
N THR A 203 8.34 3.36 -9.48
CA THR A 203 8.15 3.05 -10.89
C THR A 203 8.71 4.15 -11.79
N LEU A 204 9.03 3.80 -13.03
CA LEU A 204 9.46 4.74 -14.06
C LEU A 204 8.32 5.70 -14.41
N LYS A 205 8.60 7.01 -14.40
CA LYS A 205 7.64 8.02 -14.86
C LYS A 205 7.40 7.90 -16.36
N GLY A 206 6.17 8.13 -16.76
CA GLY A 206 5.78 8.11 -18.16
C GLY A 206 4.37 7.57 -18.37
N PRO A 207 4.06 7.01 -19.54
CA PRO A 207 2.71 6.51 -19.87
C PRO A 207 2.20 5.42 -18.92
N ASN A 208 3.13 4.64 -18.35
CA ASN A 208 2.85 3.56 -17.42
C ASN A 208 3.08 3.91 -15.95
N ASP A 209 3.22 5.20 -15.59
CA ASP A 209 3.28 5.65 -14.21
C ASP A 209 2.01 5.30 -13.43
N PHE A 210 2.04 5.40 -12.11
CA PHE A 210 0.89 5.14 -11.23
C PHE A 210 -0.32 5.96 -11.64
N LYS A 211 -1.44 5.28 -11.91
CA LYS A 211 -2.74 5.89 -12.23
C LYS A 211 -3.63 5.93 -10.99
N LEU A 212 -3.16 6.61 -9.95
CA LEU A 212 -3.85 6.66 -8.65
C LEU A 212 -5.28 7.20 -8.76
N GLU A 213 -5.56 8.07 -9.75
CA GLU A 213 -6.92 8.59 -10.01
C GLU A 213 -7.90 7.48 -10.42
N ASP A 214 -7.38 6.39 -10.97
CA ASP A 214 -8.16 5.25 -11.45
C ASP A 214 -8.26 4.10 -10.42
N PHE A 215 -7.77 4.27 -9.20
CA PHE A 215 -7.94 3.31 -8.11
C PHE A 215 -9.36 3.41 -7.54
N PHE A 216 -10.28 2.65 -8.11
CA PHE A 216 -11.70 2.71 -7.75
C PHE A 216 -12.06 1.72 -6.65
N ALA A 217 -11.42 0.56 -6.62
CA ALA A 217 -11.67 -0.46 -5.62
C ALA A 217 -10.96 -0.16 -4.30
N GLY A 218 -9.67 0.16 -4.33
CA GLY A 218 -8.85 0.48 -3.17
C GLY A 218 -8.38 1.93 -3.21
N SER A 219 -8.79 2.75 -2.25
CA SER A 219 -8.41 4.17 -2.22
C SER A 219 -6.91 4.36 -2.01
N PRO A 220 -6.21 5.21 -2.81
CA PRO A 220 -4.76 5.36 -2.76
C PRO A 220 -4.26 6.37 -1.73
N ASP A 221 -5.11 6.81 -0.79
CA ASP A 221 -4.77 7.90 0.13
C ASP A 221 -3.60 7.54 1.05
N THR A 222 -3.36 6.26 1.29
CA THR A 222 -2.24 5.74 2.10
C THR A 222 -1.08 5.20 1.25
N PHE A 223 -1.07 5.49 -0.04
CA PHE A 223 -0.01 5.09 -0.96
C PHE A 223 0.87 6.28 -1.33
N GLU A 224 2.19 6.12 -1.21
CA GLU A 224 3.19 7.15 -1.49
C GLU A 224 4.07 6.74 -2.67
N PRO A 225 3.89 7.35 -3.86
CA PRO A 225 4.78 7.13 -5.00
C PRO A 225 6.12 7.86 -4.80
N LEU A 226 7.22 7.18 -5.08
CA LEU A 226 8.59 7.68 -4.97
C LEU A 226 9.32 7.46 -6.29
N TYR A 227 10.20 8.39 -6.68
CA TYR A 227 10.84 8.39 -8.00
C TYR A 227 12.37 8.53 -7.95
N GLY A 228 12.97 8.29 -6.79
CA GLY A 228 14.43 8.36 -6.63
C GLY A 228 14.99 9.78 -6.61
N VAL A 229 16.33 9.88 -6.60
CA VAL A 229 17.05 11.18 -6.57
C VAL A 229 16.97 11.90 -7.90
N THR A 230 16.89 11.18 -9.02
CA THR A 230 16.73 11.75 -10.36
C THR A 230 15.30 12.19 -10.63
N GLY A 231 14.36 11.68 -9.85
CA GLY A 231 12.94 12.02 -9.96
C GLY A 231 12.22 11.37 -11.16
N ASP A 232 12.85 10.44 -11.86
CA ASP A 232 12.32 9.71 -13.03
C ASP A 232 11.83 8.28 -12.72
N GLY A 233 12.24 7.73 -11.56
CA GLY A 233 11.86 6.38 -11.14
C GLY A 233 12.63 5.26 -11.84
N ASP A 234 13.75 5.56 -12.48
CA ASP A 234 14.59 4.55 -13.13
C ASP A 234 15.27 3.65 -12.08
N ILE A 235 14.90 2.36 -12.09
CA ILE A 235 15.44 1.36 -11.17
C ILE A 235 16.87 0.95 -11.53
N PHE A 236 17.33 1.17 -12.75
CA PHE A 236 18.70 0.87 -13.16
C PHE A 236 19.74 1.84 -12.58
N ILE A 237 19.29 2.89 -11.92
CA ILE A 237 20.14 3.84 -11.19
C ILE A 237 20.21 3.44 -9.71
N PRO A 238 21.34 2.88 -9.20
CA PRO A 238 21.42 2.38 -7.81
C PRO A 238 21.09 3.44 -6.75
N ASP A 239 21.44 4.71 -6.98
CA ASP A 239 21.12 5.81 -6.06
C ASP A 239 19.62 6.09 -5.94
N ASN A 240 18.83 5.81 -6.97
CA ASN A 240 17.38 5.88 -6.92
C ASN A 240 16.81 4.82 -5.95
N ILE A 241 17.34 3.59 -5.99
CA ILE A 241 16.95 2.52 -5.06
C ILE A 241 17.36 2.89 -3.62
N ARG A 242 18.56 3.45 -3.42
CA ARG A 242 18.99 3.92 -2.09
C ARG A 242 18.11 5.03 -1.52
N TYR A 243 17.69 5.97 -2.38
CA TYR A 243 16.72 6.99 -1.99
C TYR A 243 15.39 6.37 -1.57
N PHE A 244 14.87 5.45 -2.38
CA PHE A 244 13.65 4.69 -2.09
C PHE A 244 13.77 3.96 -0.74
N SER A 245 14.87 3.24 -0.52
CA SER A 245 15.14 2.54 0.75
C SER A 245 15.14 3.48 1.96
N LYS A 246 15.78 4.64 1.86
CA LYS A 246 15.78 5.64 2.94
C LYS A 246 14.38 6.17 3.24
N ALA A 247 13.60 6.47 2.21
CA ALA A 247 12.23 6.98 2.36
C ALA A 247 11.31 5.93 3.01
N VAL A 248 11.41 4.66 2.58
CA VAL A 248 10.65 3.55 3.16
C VAL A 248 11.04 3.31 4.61
N LYS A 249 12.33 3.27 4.94
CA LYS A 249 12.81 3.11 6.32
C LYS A 249 12.31 4.23 7.22
N LEU A 250 12.38 5.48 6.76
CA LEU A 250 11.83 6.61 7.49
C LEU A 250 10.32 6.48 7.74
N GLY A 251 9.56 6.04 6.73
CA GLY A 251 8.10 5.87 6.83
C GLY A 251 7.65 4.64 7.62
N THR A 252 8.57 3.77 8.04
CA THR A 252 8.32 2.51 8.76
C THR A 252 9.06 2.43 10.09
N ASP A 253 9.45 3.55 10.68
CA ASP A 253 10.20 3.62 11.95
C ASP A 253 11.50 2.78 11.91
N ASN A 254 12.18 2.76 10.77
CA ASN A 254 13.38 1.97 10.46
C ASN A 254 13.20 0.44 10.49
N GLN A 255 12.00 -0.06 10.63
CA GLN A 255 11.74 -1.50 10.64
C GLN A 255 11.69 -2.12 9.25
N GLY A 256 11.36 -1.35 8.22
CA GLY A 256 11.08 -1.84 6.86
C GLY A 256 9.64 -2.34 6.69
N VAL A 257 9.32 -2.77 5.46
CA VAL A 257 7.98 -3.24 5.10
C VAL A 257 7.77 -4.72 5.43
N HIS A 258 6.52 -5.14 5.58
CA HIS A 258 6.16 -6.54 5.82
C HIS A 258 6.33 -7.39 4.56
N PHE A 259 6.06 -6.82 3.40
CA PHE A 259 6.30 -7.50 2.13
C PHE A 259 6.58 -6.51 0.99
N VAL A 260 7.24 -7.05 -0.04
CA VAL A 260 7.55 -6.33 -1.28
C VAL A 260 6.96 -7.10 -2.46
N MET A 261 6.38 -6.36 -3.40
CA MET A 261 5.90 -6.87 -4.68
C MET A 261 6.68 -6.22 -5.82
N ALA A 262 6.94 -6.99 -6.89
CA ALA A 262 7.56 -6.46 -8.09
C ALA A 262 7.00 -7.16 -9.34
N ASP A 263 6.31 -6.44 -10.22
CA ASP A 263 5.76 -6.95 -11.48
C ASP A 263 6.40 -6.25 -12.70
N GLY A 264 7.69 -5.89 -12.58
CA GLY A 264 8.45 -5.20 -13.61
C GLY A 264 8.55 -5.98 -14.91
N GLY A 265 8.54 -5.27 -16.02
CA GLY A 265 8.73 -5.83 -17.35
C GLY A 265 8.65 -4.76 -18.42
N PHE A 266 9.21 -5.06 -19.57
CA PHE A 266 9.17 -4.20 -20.74
C PHE A 266 8.77 -5.01 -21.97
N SER A 267 8.42 -4.31 -23.05
CA SER A 267 8.08 -4.98 -24.30
C SER A 267 9.34 -5.59 -24.92
N VAL A 268 9.22 -6.85 -25.32
CA VAL A 268 10.25 -7.61 -26.03
C VAL A 268 9.70 -8.12 -27.37
N GLU A 269 8.81 -7.36 -27.98
CA GLU A 269 8.10 -7.75 -29.21
C GLU A 269 9.11 -8.21 -30.28
N GLY A 270 8.94 -9.45 -30.74
CA GLY A 270 9.85 -10.12 -31.67
C GLY A 270 11.12 -10.71 -31.01
N GLN A 271 11.29 -10.62 -29.69
CA GLN A 271 12.43 -11.17 -28.93
C GLN A 271 11.98 -11.99 -27.72
N GLU A 272 10.78 -12.57 -27.76
CA GLU A 272 10.17 -13.31 -26.66
C GLU A 272 11.00 -14.53 -26.24
N ASN A 273 11.81 -15.10 -27.12
CA ASN A 273 12.66 -16.24 -26.84
C ASN A 273 13.83 -15.90 -25.90
N ILE A 274 14.32 -14.66 -25.92
CA ILE A 274 15.44 -14.18 -25.09
C ILE A 274 14.99 -13.21 -24.00
N GLN A 275 13.71 -13.18 -23.67
CA GLN A 275 13.14 -12.27 -22.69
C GLN A 275 13.81 -12.40 -21.31
N GLU A 276 14.23 -13.60 -20.91
CA GLU A 276 15.00 -13.85 -19.69
C GLU A 276 16.31 -13.05 -19.69
N ILE A 277 17.09 -13.16 -20.78
CA ILE A 277 18.39 -12.50 -20.93
C ILE A 277 18.23 -10.98 -20.88
N LEU A 278 17.23 -10.46 -21.60
CA LEU A 278 16.95 -9.01 -21.62
C LEU A 278 16.49 -8.47 -20.26
N SER A 279 15.86 -9.31 -19.43
CA SER A 279 15.30 -8.91 -18.14
C SER A 279 16.25 -9.11 -16.96
N LYS A 280 17.44 -9.68 -17.16
CA LYS A 280 18.34 -10.08 -16.06
C LYS A 280 18.76 -8.94 -15.13
N GLN A 281 19.08 -7.75 -15.66
CA GLN A 281 19.40 -6.57 -14.85
C GLN A 281 18.17 -6.08 -14.06
N LEU A 282 16.98 -6.16 -14.67
CA LEU A 282 15.73 -5.79 -13.99
C LEU A 282 15.45 -6.72 -12.78
N TYR A 283 15.69 -8.03 -12.92
CA TYR A 283 15.57 -8.97 -11.81
C TYR A 283 16.48 -8.58 -10.65
N LEU A 284 17.78 -8.37 -10.94
CA LEU A 284 18.76 -7.96 -9.94
C LEU A 284 18.33 -6.69 -9.20
N CYS A 285 17.94 -5.65 -9.93
CA CYS A 285 17.54 -4.36 -9.34
C CYS A 285 16.28 -4.49 -8.48
N GLN A 286 15.29 -5.30 -8.89
CA GLN A 286 14.09 -5.58 -8.10
C GLN A 286 14.42 -6.38 -6.82
N PHE A 287 15.32 -7.37 -6.89
CA PHE A 287 15.76 -8.17 -5.74
C PHE A 287 16.53 -7.31 -4.73
N TYR A 288 17.47 -6.48 -5.22
CA TYR A 288 18.18 -5.52 -4.39
C TYR A 288 17.21 -4.52 -3.72
N ALA A 289 16.29 -3.94 -4.49
CA ALA A 289 15.30 -3.02 -3.95
C ALA A 289 14.47 -3.68 -2.84
N ALA A 290 14.04 -4.94 -3.05
CA ALA A 290 13.29 -5.69 -2.07
C ALA A 290 14.10 -5.91 -0.78
N LEU A 291 15.31 -6.44 -0.86
CA LEU A 291 16.15 -6.68 0.33
C LEU A 291 16.48 -5.36 1.07
N SER A 292 16.63 -4.24 0.36
CA SER A 292 16.96 -2.95 0.96
C SER A 292 15.85 -2.35 1.83
N VAL A 293 14.58 -2.77 1.64
CA VAL A 293 13.42 -2.20 2.35
C VAL A 293 12.65 -3.22 3.20
N LEU A 294 12.88 -4.51 3.00
CA LEU A 294 12.14 -5.57 3.68
C LEU A 294 12.65 -5.77 5.12
N ARG A 295 11.75 -5.93 6.07
CA ARG A 295 12.10 -6.32 7.44
C ARG A 295 12.50 -7.80 7.53
N THR A 296 13.19 -8.18 8.59
CA THR A 296 13.37 -9.61 8.95
C THR A 296 12.01 -10.26 9.16
N GLY A 297 11.84 -11.49 8.68
CA GLY A 297 10.57 -12.21 8.68
C GLY A 297 9.60 -11.77 7.58
N GLY A 298 9.92 -10.74 6.81
CA GLY A 298 9.06 -10.23 5.73
C GLY A 298 9.04 -11.13 4.48
N HIS A 299 8.12 -10.82 3.55
CA HIS A 299 7.85 -11.64 2.36
C HIS A 299 8.14 -10.88 1.07
N PHE A 300 8.45 -11.61 0.01
CA PHE A 300 8.71 -11.01 -1.29
C PHE A 300 8.06 -11.80 -2.42
N VAL A 301 7.54 -11.11 -3.42
CA VAL A 301 7.07 -11.70 -4.68
C VAL A 301 7.57 -10.87 -5.85
N CYS A 302 8.16 -11.53 -6.84
CA CYS A 302 8.65 -10.86 -8.03
C CYS A 302 8.37 -11.67 -9.29
N LYS A 303 7.96 -10.96 -10.36
CA LYS A 303 7.82 -11.56 -11.67
C LYS A 303 9.18 -11.93 -12.24
N LEU A 304 9.23 -13.14 -12.74
CA LEU A 304 10.30 -13.66 -13.59
C LEU A 304 9.71 -14.12 -14.93
N PHE A 305 10.58 -14.30 -15.90
CA PHE A 305 10.26 -15.08 -17.08
C PHE A 305 10.87 -16.49 -16.96
N ASP A 306 11.47 -17.01 -18.02
CA ASP A 306 12.22 -18.25 -17.92
C ASP A 306 13.42 -18.08 -16.97
N ILE A 307 13.91 -19.16 -16.37
CA ILE A 307 15.08 -19.22 -15.48
C ILE A 307 16.00 -20.36 -15.92
N PHE A 308 16.46 -20.33 -17.16
CA PHE A 308 17.33 -21.35 -17.77
C PHE A 308 18.81 -21.00 -17.62
N THR A 309 19.15 -19.69 -17.64
CA THR A 309 20.53 -19.22 -17.58
C THR A 309 21.13 -19.38 -16.18
N VAL A 310 22.45 -19.64 -16.12
CA VAL A 310 23.20 -19.71 -14.85
C VAL A 310 23.02 -18.41 -14.04
N TYR A 311 22.99 -17.26 -14.72
CA TYR A 311 22.76 -15.98 -14.08
C TYR A 311 21.43 -15.87 -13.36
N SER A 312 20.32 -16.22 -14.02
CA SER A 312 18.97 -16.16 -13.41
C SER A 312 18.82 -17.15 -12.28
N VAL A 313 19.35 -18.36 -12.44
CA VAL A 313 19.37 -19.39 -11.39
C VAL A 313 20.21 -18.92 -10.20
N GLY A 314 21.37 -18.28 -10.46
CA GLY A 314 22.20 -17.66 -9.42
C GLY A 314 21.48 -16.60 -8.61
N LEU A 315 20.67 -15.72 -9.25
CA LEU A 315 19.84 -14.75 -8.54
C LEU A 315 18.79 -15.44 -7.66
N VAL A 316 18.13 -16.48 -8.15
CA VAL A 316 17.17 -17.27 -7.36
C VAL A 316 17.89 -17.93 -6.18
N TYR A 317 19.11 -18.43 -6.36
CA TYR A 317 19.93 -19.01 -5.30
C TYR A 317 20.25 -17.98 -4.19
N LEU A 318 20.62 -16.75 -4.54
CA LEU A 318 20.84 -15.70 -3.55
C LEU A 318 19.58 -15.44 -2.71
N MET A 319 18.41 -15.48 -3.31
CA MET A 319 17.14 -15.35 -2.57
C MET A 319 16.83 -16.59 -1.72
N TYR A 320 17.16 -17.79 -2.21
CA TYR A 320 17.06 -19.02 -1.44
C TYR A 320 17.94 -19.00 -0.19
N ARG A 321 19.12 -18.37 -0.25
CA ARG A 321 20.00 -18.16 0.92
C ARG A 321 19.51 -17.03 1.83
N ALA A 322 18.70 -16.10 1.32
CA ALA A 322 18.20 -14.95 2.07
C ALA A 322 16.84 -15.19 2.75
N PHE A 323 16.09 -16.21 2.37
CA PHE A 323 14.75 -16.51 2.91
C PHE A 323 14.66 -17.95 3.43
N ARG A 324 13.73 -18.18 4.38
CA ARG A 324 13.46 -19.52 4.88
C ARG A 324 12.84 -20.42 3.81
N HIS A 325 11.90 -19.87 3.05
CA HIS A 325 11.22 -20.63 2.00
C HIS A 325 11.15 -19.81 0.71
N VAL A 326 11.43 -20.50 -0.40
CA VAL A 326 11.33 -19.93 -1.75
C VAL A 326 10.55 -20.90 -2.64
N SER A 327 9.69 -20.35 -3.49
CA SER A 327 8.89 -21.11 -4.47
C SER A 327 8.94 -20.42 -5.82
N ILE A 328 9.03 -21.20 -6.89
CA ILE A 328 8.81 -20.76 -8.27
C ILE A 328 7.37 -21.09 -8.64
N PHE A 329 6.55 -20.10 -8.79
CA PHE A 329 5.11 -20.21 -8.92
C PHE A 329 4.57 -19.58 -10.22
N LYS A 330 3.60 -20.24 -10.85
CA LYS A 330 2.89 -19.69 -12.00
C LYS A 330 1.40 -19.60 -11.70
N PRO A 331 0.87 -18.38 -11.44
CA PRO A 331 -0.54 -18.24 -11.12
C PRO A 331 -1.43 -18.48 -12.35
N ASN A 332 -2.64 -18.98 -12.15
CA ASN A 332 -3.66 -19.19 -13.18
C ASN A 332 -4.00 -17.91 -13.97
N THR A 333 -3.90 -16.75 -13.31
CA THR A 333 -4.09 -15.44 -13.94
C THR A 333 -2.95 -15.01 -14.86
N SER A 334 -1.76 -15.60 -14.74
CA SER A 334 -0.72 -15.50 -15.77
C SER A 334 -1.10 -16.40 -16.94
N ARG A 335 -1.03 -15.89 -18.18
CA ARG A 335 -1.42 -16.69 -19.35
C ARG A 335 -0.58 -17.97 -19.41
N PRO A 336 -1.21 -19.16 -19.50
CA PRO A 336 -0.48 -20.43 -19.40
C PRO A 336 0.61 -20.63 -20.46
N ALA A 337 0.41 -20.06 -21.66
CA ALA A 337 1.33 -20.20 -22.80
C ALA A 337 2.54 -19.26 -22.75
N ASN A 338 2.60 -18.27 -21.84
CA ASN A 338 3.75 -17.39 -21.72
C ASN A 338 4.80 -17.89 -20.72
N SER A 339 6.00 -17.32 -20.78
CA SER A 339 7.10 -17.65 -19.87
C SER A 339 6.96 -17.07 -18.46
N GLU A 340 6.01 -16.15 -18.24
CA GLU A 340 5.84 -15.44 -16.97
C GLU A 340 5.58 -16.40 -15.81
N ARG A 341 6.36 -16.24 -14.78
CA ARG A 341 6.28 -16.93 -13.48
C ARG A 341 6.68 -15.98 -12.38
N TYR A 342 6.58 -16.39 -11.13
CA TYR A 342 6.93 -15.57 -9.98
C TYR A 342 7.86 -16.34 -9.04
N ILE A 343 8.87 -15.65 -8.51
CA ILE A 343 9.54 -16.09 -7.31
C ILE A 343 8.74 -15.57 -6.12
N VAL A 344 8.43 -16.46 -5.18
CA VAL A 344 7.74 -16.15 -3.93
C VAL A 344 8.63 -16.55 -2.79
N CYS A 345 8.99 -15.57 -1.95
CA CYS A 345 9.90 -15.75 -0.83
C CYS A 345 9.16 -15.46 0.48
N LYS A 346 9.30 -16.36 1.45
CA LYS A 346 8.64 -16.26 2.74
C LYS A 346 9.67 -16.23 3.86
N TRP A 347 9.52 -15.27 4.79
CA TRP A 347 10.33 -15.08 5.98
C TRP A 347 11.80 -14.79 5.66
N ARG A 348 12.12 -13.51 5.40
CA ARG A 348 13.50 -13.05 5.27
C ARG A 348 14.30 -13.43 6.52
N ARG A 349 15.45 -14.07 6.30
CA ARG A 349 16.38 -14.45 7.38
C ARG A 349 17.04 -13.20 7.98
N PRO A 350 17.46 -13.25 9.25
CA PRO A 350 18.40 -12.27 9.79
C PRO A 350 19.74 -12.37 9.05
N ASP A 351 20.61 -11.40 9.23
CA ASP A 351 22.02 -11.42 8.76
C ASP A 351 22.20 -11.58 7.23
N THR A 352 21.22 -11.10 6.45
CA THR A 352 21.26 -11.11 4.98
C THR A 352 21.84 -9.81 4.39
N LYS A 353 22.52 -9.01 5.20
CA LYS A 353 23.08 -7.72 4.78
C LYS A 353 24.17 -7.88 3.72
N ASP A 354 24.99 -8.90 3.82
CA ASP A 354 26.06 -9.19 2.88
C ASP A 354 25.51 -9.51 1.48
N ILE A 355 24.38 -10.23 1.39
CA ILE A 355 23.68 -10.49 0.12
C ILE A 355 23.11 -9.18 -0.45
N GLU A 356 22.51 -8.31 0.39
CA GLU A 356 21.99 -7.00 -0.02
C GLU A 356 23.13 -6.12 -0.58
N ASP A 357 24.29 -6.06 0.13
CA ASP A 357 25.44 -5.27 -0.29
C ASP A 357 26.08 -5.81 -1.57
N TYR A 358 26.16 -7.12 -1.73
CA TYR A 358 26.61 -7.75 -2.97
C TYR A 358 25.71 -7.40 -4.17
N MET A 359 24.38 -7.49 -4.00
CA MET A 359 23.45 -7.09 -5.06
C MET A 359 23.58 -5.60 -5.41
N TYR A 360 23.86 -4.74 -4.44
CA TYR A 360 24.17 -3.33 -4.69
C TYR A 360 25.42 -3.16 -5.53
N GLU A 361 26.51 -3.87 -5.19
CA GLU A 361 27.76 -3.84 -5.93
C GLU A 361 27.56 -4.32 -7.38
N LEU A 362 26.77 -5.38 -7.58
CA LEU A 362 26.40 -5.86 -8.93
C LEU A 362 25.61 -4.81 -9.72
N CYS A 363 24.65 -4.11 -9.08
CA CYS A 363 23.90 -3.02 -9.73
C CYS A 363 24.84 -1.88 -10.18
N CYS A 364 25.82 -1.51 -9.34
CA CYS A 364 26.82 -0.51 -9.70
C CYS A 364 27.70 -0.99 -10.88
N ARG A 365 28.10 -2.25 -10.87
CA ARG A 365 28.92 -2.86 -11.93
C ARG A 365 28.18 -2.93 -13.28
N PHE A 366 26.89 -3.26 -13.27
CA PHE A 366 26.06 -3.15 -14.48
C PHE A 366 26.05 -1.75 -15.07
N LYS A 367 25.96 -0.72 -14.21
CA LYS A 367 26.01 0.67 -14.67
C LYS A 367 27.34 1.03 -15.33
N GLU A 368 28.44 0.47 -14.83
CA GLU A 368 29.77 0.68 -15.41
C GLU A 368 29.92 -0.03 -16.76
N ILE A 369 29.44 -1.27 -16.86
CA ILE A 369 29.54 -2.10 -18.09
C ILE A 369 28.53 -1.64 -19.15
N SER A 370 27.37 -1.11 -18.79
CA SER A 370 26.26 -0.74 -19.70
C SER A 370 26.54 0.49 -20.54
N SER A 371 27.70 0.57 -21.25
CA SER A 371 27.81 1.46 -22.39
C SER A 371 27.20 0.79 -23.64
N VAL A 372 26.56 1.57 -24.50
CA VAL A 372 25.92 1.09 -25.75
C VAL A 372 26.89 0.30 -26.65
N THR A 373 28.19 0.47 -26.44
CA THR A 373 29.28 -0.18 -27.20
C THR A 373 29.91 -1.37 -26.47
N SER A 374 29.57 -1.63 -25.22
CA SER A 374 30.18 -2.73 -24.47
C SER A 374 29.66 -4.08 -24.96
N GLN A 375 30.59 -5.00 -25.21
CA GLN A 375 30.33 -6.41 -25.48
C GLN A 375 30.38 -7.24 -24.18
N ASP A 376 30.72 -6.62 -23.07
CA ASP A 376 30.90 -7.29 -21.79
C ASP A 376 29.59 -7.27 -20.97
N ASP A 377 29.42 -8.28 -20.11
CA ASP A 377 28.25 -8.52 -19.35
C ASP A 377 28.59 -9.32 -18.08
N ILE A 378 27.76 -9.26 -17.06
CA ILE A 378 27.84 -10.18 -15.90
C ILE A 378 27.14 -11.48 -16.30
N VAL A 379 27.90 -12.56 -16.42
CA VAL A 379 27.37 -13.87 -16.87
C VAL A 379 26.99 -14.80 -15.73
N GLU A 380 27.66 -14.68 -14.58
CA GLU A 380 27.34 -15.42 -13.36
C GLU A 380 27.35 -14.49 -12.14
N VAL A 381 26.44 -14.71 -11.23
CA VAL A 381 26.38 -14.07 -9.89
C VAL A 381 26.61 -15.10 -8.77
N VAL A 382 26.52 -16.38 -9.11
CA VAL A 382 26.90 -17.54 -8.32
C VAL A 382 27.50 -18.54 -9.32
N PRO A 383 28.69 -19.13 -9.03
CA PRO A 383 29.33 -20.07 -9.93
C PRO A 383 28.46 -21.33 -10.16
N LEU A 384 28.51 -21.87 -11.39
CA LEU A 384 27.75 -23.05 -11.76
C LEU A 384 28.06 -24.24 -10.83
N GLU A 385 29.33 -24.40 -10.38
CA GLU A 385 29.76 -25.42 -9.45
C GLU A 385 29.01 -25.33 -8.13
N VAL A 386 28.92 -24.13 -7.56
CA VAL A 386 28.19 -23.88 -6.28
C VAL A 386 26.70 -24.21 -6.44
N LEU A 387 26.10 -23.86 -7.57
CA LEU A 387 24.69 -24.19 -7.84
C LEU A 387 24.44 -25.69 -7.98
N ASN A 388 25.39 -26.44 -8.56
CA ASN A 388 25.26 -27.88 -8.72
C ASN A 388 25.62 -28.67 -7.45
N ASP A 389 26.51 -28.14 -6.61
CA ASP A 389 26.90 -28.74 -5.34
C ASP A 389 25.72 -28.78 -4.35
N ASP A 390 24.81 -27.77 -4.43
CA ASP A 390 23.51 -27.82 -3.74
C ASP A 390 22.53 -28.69 -4.54
N ALA A 391 22.64 -29.99 -4.37
CA ALA A 391 21.82 -30.97 -5.11
C ALA A 391 20.32 -30.79 -4.90
N VAL A 392 19.89 -30.31 -3.74
CA VAL A 392 18.47 -30.07 -3.41
C VAL A 392 17.93 -28.90 -4.23
N PHE A 393 18.65 -27.80 -4.23
CA PHE A 393 18.32 -26.61 -5.01
C PHE A 393 18.34 -26.90 -6.52
N ALA A 394 19.44 -27.47 -7.02
CA ALA A 394 19.60 -27.78 -8.44
C ALA A 394 18.50 -28.71 -8.96
N LYS A 395 18.15 -29.75 -8.20
CA LYS A 395 17.06 -30.66 -8.53
C LYS A 395 15.72 -29.92 -8.64
N TYR A 396 15.40 -29.09 -7.64
CA TYR A 396 14.14 -28.32 -7.64
C TYR A 396 14.04 -27.42 -8.87
N ILE A 397 15.10 -26.68 -9.19
CA ILE A 397 15.09 -25.76 -10.34
C ILE A 397 14.88 -26.54 -11.66
N ARG A 398 15.59 -27.66 -11.87
CA ARG A 398 15.39 -28.50 -13.07
C ARG A 398 13.97 -29.05 -13.17
N GLU A 399 13.45 -29.64 -12.09
CA GLU A 399 12.09 -30.18 -12.06
C GLU A 399 11.03 -29.09 -12.29
N SER A 400 11.22 -27.89 -11.70
CA SER A 400 10.33 -26.74 -11.89
C SER A 400 10.35 -26.25 -13.33
N ASN A 401 11.54 -26.07 -13.93
CA ASN A 401 11.68 -25.63 -15.31
C ASN A 401 11.06 -26.63 -16.30
N ASP A 402 11.32 -27.93 -16.11
CA ASP A 402 10.77 -28.99 -16.96
C ASP A 402 9.25 -29.06 -16.85
N ARG A 403 8.70 -28.99 -15.65
CA ARG A 403 7.26 -29.02 -15.41
C ARG A 403 6.57 -27.82 -16.05
N LEU A 404 7.06 -26.61 -15.78
CA LEU A 404 6.49 -25.37 -16.33
C LEU A 404 6.69 -25.30 -17.85
N GLY A 405 7.83 -25.78 -18.35
CA GLY A 405 8.11 -25.85 -19.79
C GLY A 405 7.15 -26.78 -20.52
N ARG A 406 6.91 -28.00 -20.02
CA ARG A 406 5.92 -28.94 -20.60
C ARG A 406 4.52 -28.37 -20.58
N ALA A 407 4.10 -27.73 -19.48
CA ALA A 407 2.80 -27.06 -19.40
C ALA A 407 2.70 -25.95 -20.46
N GLN A 408 3.75 -25.14 -20.63
CA GLN A 408 3.81 -24.08 -21.64
C GLN A 408 3.68 -24.64 -23.07
N ILE A 409 4.40 -25.72 -23.39
CA ILE A 409 4.32 -26.42 -24.70
C ILE A 409 2.89 -26.88 -24.96
N THR A 410 2.21 -27.50 -23.99
CA THR A 410 0.81 -27.92 -24.10
C THR A 410 -0.11 -26.74 -24.46
N HIS A 411 0.04 -25.61 -23.75
CA HIS A 411 -0.80 -24.44 -24.00
C HIS A 411 -0.46 -23.72 -25.31
N LEU A 412 0.80 -23.68 -25.74
CA LEU A 412 1.18 -23.18 -27.07
C LEU A 412 0.56 -24.05 -28.18
N THR A 413 0.59 -25.38 -28.00
CA THR A 413 -0.05 -26.32 -28.92
C THR A 413 -1.57 -26.13 -28.95
N LYS A 414 -2.20 -25.87 -27.82
CA LYS A 414 -3.63 -25.50 -27.73
C LYS A 414 -3.94 -24.23 -28.51
N ILE A 415 -3.15 -23.15 -28.31
CA ILE A 415 -3.34 -21.91 -29.08
C ILE A 415 -3.25 -22.17 -30.58
N ARG A 416 -2.30 -22.99 -31.03
CA ARG A 416 -2.15 -23.40 -32.43
C ARG A 416 -3.41 -24.11 -32.94
N ALA A 417 -3.96 -25.08 -32.20
CA ALA A 417 -5.20 -25.75 -32.55
C ALA A 417 -6.37 -24.79 -32.69
N PHE A 418 -6.48 -23.80 -31.77
CA PHE A 418 -7.51 -22.76 -31.80
C PHE A 418 -7.29 -21.72 -32.90
N ALA A 419 -6.05 -21.49 -33.32
CA ALA A 419 -5.75 -20.67 -34.50
C ALA A 419 -6.17 -21.38 -35.80
N GLN A 420 -5.92 -22.68 -35.90
CA GLN A 420 -6.33 -23.50 -37.05
C GLN A 420 -7.84 -23.70 -37.16
N ASN A 421 -8.56 -23.71 -36.03
CA ASN A 421 -10.00 -23.88 -35.99
C ASN A 421 -10.68 -22.76 -35.17
N SER A 422 -11.34 -21.84 -35.88
CA SER A 422 -12.02 -20.70 -35.26
C SER A 422 -13.29 -21.06 -34.48
N GLU A 423 -13.86 -22.25 -34.68
CA GLU A 423 -15.04 -22.73 -33.96
C GLU A 423 -14.69 -23.25 -32.54
N LEU A 424 -13.43 -23.56 -32.28
CA LEU A 424 -13.00 -23.98 -30.94
C LEU A 424 -13.13 -22.83 -29.96
N TYR A 425 -13.73 -23.13 -28.82
CA TYR A 425 -13.91 -22.24 -27.69
C TYR A 425 -13.73 -23.00 -26.39
N GLU A 426 -13.10 -22.37 -25.41
CA GLU A 426 -12.92 -22.93 -24.07
C GLU A 426 -14.18 -22.72 -23.23
N GLU A 427 -15.01 -23.75 -23.12
CA GLU A 427 -16.35 -23.68 -22.50
C GLU A 427 -16.29 -23.45 -20.98
N ARG A 428 -15.18 -23.82 -20.32
CA ARG A 428 -15.01 -23.72 -18.86
C ARG A 428 -14.74 -22.30 -18.37
N GLN A 429 -14.50 -21.30 -19.24
CA GLN A 429 -14.12 -19.95 -18.84
C GLN A 429 -15.06 -19.32 -17.82
N SER A 430 -16.37 -19.50 -17.97
CA SER A 430 -17.38 -18.86 -17.11
C SER A 430 -17.46 -19.53 -15.72
N SER A 431 -17.40 -20.85 -15.65
CA SER A 431 -17.39 -21.60 -14.38
C SER A 431 -16.10 -21.34 -13.60
N LEU A 432 -14.94 -21.48 -14.27
CA LEU A 432 -13.64 -21.21 -13.68
C LEU A 432 -13.51 -19.80 -13.13
N ARG A 433 -14.04 -18.79 -13.84
CA ARG A 433 -14.09 -17.42 -13.32
C ARG A 433 -14.79 -17.36 -11.96
N LYS A 434 -15.98 -17.96 -11.83
CA LYS A 434 -16.78 -17.92 -10.60
C LYS A 434 -16.05 -18.63 -9.45
N GLU A 435 -15.47 -19.78 -9.74
CA GLU A 435 -14.74 -20.59 -8.77
C GLU A 435 -13.48 -19.88 -8.29
N CYS A 436 -12.66 -19.33 -9.21
CA CYS A 436 -11.47 -18.56 -8.88
C CYS A 436 -11.79 -17.35 -8.02
N LEU A 437 -12.78 -16.53 -8.42
CA LEU A 437 -13.16 -15.33 -7.65
C LEU A 437 -13.66 -15.68 -6.24
N LYS A 438 -14.39 -16.79 -6.11
CA LYS A 438 -14.81 -17.32 -4.79
C LYS A 438 -13.61 -17.74 -3.94
N GLU A 439 -12.67 -18.50 -4.51
CA GLU A 439 -11.46 -18.94 -3.82
C GLU A 439 -10.60 -17.76 -3.37
N TRP A 440 -10.42 -16.77 -4.23
CA TRP A 440 -9.62 -15.57 -3.93
C TRP A 440 -10.39 -14.54 -3.08
N LYS A 441 -11.64 -14.82 -2.72
CA LYS A 441 -12.52 -13.93 -1.94
C LYS A 441 -12.63 -12.54 -2.59
N VAL A 442 -12.75 -12.50 -3.91
CA VAL A 442 -12.97 -11.28 -4.70
C VAL A 442 -14.40 -11.30 -5.24
N PRO A 443 -15.19 -10.22 -5.10
CA PRO A 443 -16.56 -10.20 -5.60
C PRO A 443 -16.61 -10.22 -7.13
N ASP A 444 -17.55 -10.97 -7.71
CA ASP A 444 -17.80 -10.98 -9.16
C ASP A 444 -18.68 -9.79 -9.57
N LEU A 445 -18.06 -8.61 -9.56
CA LEU A 445 -18.70 -7.33 -9.91
C LEU A 445 -17.93 -6.64 -11.02
N ALA A 446 -18.61 -5.74 -11.74
CA ALA A 446 -17.96 -4.86 -12.69
C ALA A 446 -17.20 -3.73 -11.97
N ARG A 447 -16.12 -3.26 -12.59
CA ARG A 447 -15.41 -2.07 -12.15
C ARG A 447 -16.27 -0.84 -12.41
N LEU A 448 -16.63 -0.10 -11.36
CA LEU A 448 -17.46 1.10 -11.43
C LEU A 448 -16.75 2.26 -10.76
N ASP A 449 -16.89 3.47 -11.33
CA ASP A 449 -16.44 4.70 -10.66
C ASP A 449 -17.23 4.89 -9.35
N PRO A 450 -16.56 5.09 -8.22
CA PRO A 450 -17.24 5.28 -6.94
C PRO A 450 -18.16 6.48 -6.97
N LYS A 451 -19.43 6.28 -6.59
CA LYS A 451 -20.37 7.39 -6.42
C LYS A 451 -19.88 8.30 -5.28
N ARG A 452 -19.88 9.58 -5.54
CA ARG A 452 -19.48 10.63 -4.57
C ARG A 452 -20.72 11.45 -4.21
N PRO A 453 -21.44 11.07 -3.15
CA PRO A 453 -22.66 11.79 -2.75
C PRO A 453 -22.31 13.20 -2.27
N PRO A 454 -23.28 14.13 -2.28
CA PRO A 454 -23.15 15.45 -1.66
C PRO A 454 -22.75 15.33 -0.19
N PRO A 455 -21.96 16.28 0.37
CA PRO A 455 -21.46 16.20 1.73
C PRO A 455 -22.58 16.12 2.79
N GLU A 456 -23.70 16.79 2.59
CA GLU A 456 -24.86 16.75 3.48
C GLU A 456 -25.45 15.34 3.57
N SER A 457 -25.59 14.67 2.43
CA SER A 457 -26.11 13.31 2.36
C SER A 457 -25.13 12.32 3.03
N LYS A 458 -23.84 12.47 2.75
CA LYS A 458 -22.79 11.62 3.37
C LYS A 458 -22.71 11.85 4.87
N PHE A 459 -22.81 13.09 5.33
CA PHE A 459 -22.82 13.41 6.75
C PHE A 459 -24.00 12.77 7.50
N LYS A 460 -25.20 12.87 6.92
CA LYS A 460 -26.40 12.22 7.48
C LYS A 460 -26.26 10.69 7.54
N GLU A 461 -25.67 10.08 6.53
CA GLU A 461 -25.38 8.65 6.48
C GLU A 461 -24.43 8.25 7.63
N LEU A 462 -23.28 8.92 7.77
CA LEU A 462 -22.26 8.59 8.78
C LEU A 462 -22.73 8.87 10.22
N THR A 463 -23.55 9.88 10.42
CA THR A 463 -24.11 10.26 11.75
C THR A 463 -25.43 9.57 12.07
N LYS A 464 -26.01 8.80 11.14
CA LYS A 464 -27.35 8.21 11.25
C LYS A 464 -28.44 9.26 11.57
N ASN A 465 -28.32 10.46 10.96
CA ASN A 465 -29.18 11.62 11.15
C ASN A 465 -29.13 12.27 12.56
N GLU A 466 -28.19 11.86 13.41
CA GLU A 466 -27.96 12.51 14.70
C GLU A 466 -27.04 13.73 14.53
N VAL A 467 -27.61 14.89 14.19
CA VAL A 467 -26.81 16.08 13.80
C VAL A 467 -26.95 17.29 14.75
N SER A 468 -28.01 17.35 15.54
CA SER A 468 -28.34 18.54 16.33
C SER A 468 -27.30 18.92 17.40
N TYR A 469 -26.54 17.98 17.92
CA TYR A 469 -25.55 18.27 18.96
C TYR A 469 -24.28 18.99 18.43
N PHE A 470 -24.03 18.99 17.13
CA PHE A 470 -22.88 19.69 16.53
C PHE A 470 -23.01 21.22 16.57
N GLU A 471 -24.20 21.76 16.80
CA GLU A 471 -24.42 23.19 16.93
C GLU A 471 -23.91 23.74 18.26
N ARG A 472 -23.71 22.88 19.24
CA ARG A 472 -23.25 23.28 20.58
C ARG A 472 -21.79 23.73 20.53
N ARG A 473 -21.50 24.84 21.20
CA ARG A 473 -20.13 25.33 21.41
C ARG A 473 -19.64 24.94 22.82
N PRO A 474 -18.33 24.72 23.02
CA PRO A 474 -17.78 24.51 24.36
C PRO A 474 -18.12 25.68 25.28
N GLU A 475 -18.48 25.38 26.50
CA GLU A 475 -18.67 26.38 27.54
C GLU A 475 -17.30 26.91 28.01
N GLU A 476 -17.24 28.18 28.46
CA GLU A 476 -15.99 28.76 28.97
C GLU A 476 -15.69 28.19 30.37
N LEU A 477 -14.40 27.91 30.63
CA LEU A 477 -13.93 27.40 31.92
C LEU A 477 -14.07 28.46 32.99
N THR A 478 -14.84 28.16 34.04
CA THR A 478 -15.09 29.05 35.19
C THR A 478 -14.59 28.42 36.50
N PRO A 479 -14.29 29.23 37.55
CA PRO A 479 -13.97 28.69 38.87
C PRO A 479 -15.06 27.76 39.44
N LYS A 480 -16.32 28.03 39.17
CA LYS A 480 -17.46 27.19 39.57
C LYS A 480 -17.41 25.81 38.87
N PHE A 481 -16.97 25.76 37.60
CA PHE A 481 -16.80 24.49 36.90
C PHE A 481 -15.74 23.62 37.59
N LEU A 482 -14.60 24.22 37.99
CA LEU A 482 -13.53 23.49 38.71
C LEU A 482 -14.03 22.93 40.03
N GLU A 483 -14.79 23.69 40.81
CA GLU A 483 -15.36 23.22 42.07
C GLU A 483 -16.28 22.02 41.86
N GLY A 484 -17.00 21.96 40.76
CA GLY A 484 -17.91 20.88 40.38
C GLY A 484 -17.23 19.58 39.90
N ILE A 485 -15.90 19.56 39.64
CA ILE A 485 -15.16 18.38 39.23
C ILE A 485 -15.18 17.36 40.40
N LYS A 486 -15.75 16.16 40.17
CA LYS A 486 -15.79 15.06 41.13
C LYS A 486 -14.48 14.28 41.13
N SER A 487 -14.02 13.82 39.97
CA SER A 487 -12.73 13.20 39.79
C SER A 487 -11.89 13.93 38.75
N LEU A 488 -10.60 14.19 39.04
CA LEU A 488 -9.65 14.76 38.11
C LEU A 488 -9.34 13.79 36.96
N HIS A 489 -9.39 12.49 37.21
CA HIS A 489 -9.04 11.46 36.28
C HIS A 489 -10.06 11.32 35.13
N ASP A 490 -11.29 11.83 35.32
CA ASP A 490 -12.32 11.88 34.28
C ASP A 490 -11.96 12.80 33.11
N TYR A 491 -11.00 13.73 33.27
CA TYR A 491 -10.77 14.80 32.32
C TYR A 491 -9.45 14.64 31.55
N ARG A 492 -9.53 14.99 30.26
CA ARG A 492 -8.38 15.11 29.36
C ARG A 492 -8.30 16.55 28.85
N CYS A 493 -7.07 17.04 28.70
CA CYS A 493 -6.74 18.39 28.34
C CYS A 493 -6.01 18.40 26.97
N ILE A 494 -6.42 19.31 26.08
CA ILE A 494 -5.88 19.43 24.73
C ILE A 494 -5.56 20.88 24.46
N VAL A 495 -4.30 21.21 24.08
CA VAL A 495 -3.91 22.58 23.74
C VAL A 495 -4.48 22.96 22.36
N CYS A 496 -5.26 24.00 22.30
CA CYS A 496 -5.81 24.57 21.06
C CYS A 496 -4.83 25.55 20.43
N GLY A 497 -4.80 25.60 19.09
CA GLY A 497 -3.94 26.47 18.30
C GLY A 497 -4.68 27.60 17.61
N GLU A 498 -3.92 28.58 17.10
CA GLU A 498 -4.41 29.66 16.22
C GLU A 498 -4.15 29.30 14.76
N TRP A 499 -5.07 29.70 13.87
CA TRP A 499 -4.87 29.61 12.42
C TRP A 499 -4.22 30.88 11.85
N LYS A 500 -4.80 32.01 12.16
CA LYS A 500 -4.32 33.34 11.77
C LYS A 500 -4.65 34.32 12.88
N PRO A 501 -3.83 35.37 13.06
CA PRO A 501 -4.12 36.44 14.05
C PRO A 501 -5.53 36.98 13.86
N GLY A 502 -6.35 36.94 14.93
CA GLY A 502 -7.72 37.48 14.93
C GLY A 502 -8.80 36.52 14.38
N VAL A 503 -8.45 35.38 13.85
CA VAL A 503 -9.44 34.31 13.44
C VAL A 503 -9.76 33.44 14.64
N ARG A 504 -10.96 33.60 15.20
CA ARG A 504 -11.41 32.86 16.38
C ARG A 504 -11.93 31.47 16.05
N ASP A 505 -12.58 31.28 14.89
CA ASP A 505 -13.16 30.00 14.47
C ASP A 505 -12.24 29.29 13.50
N ASN A 506 -11.39 28.41 14.03
CA ASN A 506 -10.49 27.56 13.27
C ASN A 506 -10.79 26.06 13.45
N LYS A 507 -11.89 25.72 14.15
CA LYS A 507 -12.31 24.35 14.43
C LYS A 507 -13.47 23.95 13.52
N PHE A 508 -13.33 22.79 12.89
CA PHE A 508 -14.26 22.30 11.89
C PHE A 508 -14.51 20.80 12.04
N LEU A 509 -15.68 20.37 11.59
CA LEU A 509 -15.89 18.99 11.18
C LEU A 509 -15.32 18.82 9.77
N PHE A 510 -14.48 17.82 9.57
CA PHE A 510 -13.92 17.44 8.29
C PHE A 510 -14.57 16.15 7.81
N LEU A 511 -15.13 16.18 6.60
CA LEU A 511 -15.82 15.05 5.97
C LEU A 511 -15.15 14.71 4.65
N SER A 512 -14.89 13.43 4.40
CA SER A 512 -14.40 12.96 3.11
C SER A 512 -15.40 12.06 2.40
N ALA A 513 -15.67 12.40 1.15
CA ALA A 513 -16.35 11.54 0.17
C ALA A 513 -15.32 10.75 -0.70
N GLY A 514 -14.04 10.80 -0.35
CA GLY A 514 -12.92 10.11 -0.97
C GLY A 514 -11.93 11.05 -1.66
N ARG A 515 -10.64 10.78 -1.45
CA ARG A 515 -9.51 11.50 -2.05
C ARG A 515 -9.57 13.01 -1.78
N LYS A 516 -9.55 13.84 -2.83
CA LYS A 516 -9.62 15.31 -2.76
C LYS A 516 -11.04 15.87 -2.55
N GLN A 517 -12.05 15.00 -2.40
CA GLN A 517 -13.41 15.44 -2.07
C GLN A 517 -13.56 15.54 -0.55
N VAL A 518 -12.83 16.45 0.04
CA VAL A 518 -12.84 16.75 1.46
C VAL A 518 -13.53 18.08 1.70
N TYR A 519 -14.41 18.11 2.68
CA TYR A 519 -15.24 19.24 3.04
C TYR A 519 -15.07 19.58 4.51
N GLN A 520 -15.26 20.85 4.84
CA GLN A 520 -15.23 21.36 6.22
C GLN A 520 -16.53 22.10 6.54
N TRP A 521 -16.96 22.00 7.80
CA TRP A 521 -18.14 22.65 8.32
C TRP A 521 -17.95 23.07 9.77
N THR A 522 -18.43 24.27 10.16
CA THR A 522 -18.30 24.81 11.52
C THR A 522 -19.21 24.11 12.54
N GLY A 523 -20.18 23.32 12.10
CA GLY A 523 -21.23 22.74 12.93
C GLY A 523 -22.45 23.65 13.11
N SER A 524 -22.43 24.89 12.61
CA SER A 524 -23.58 25.80 12.71
C SER A 524 -24.57 25.59 11.57
N SER A 525 -25.89 25.59 11.89
CA SER A 525 -26.95 25.52 10.88
C SER A 525 -26.98 26.72 9.92
N ALA A 526 -26.35 27.84 10.31
CA ALA A 526 -26.18 29.00 9.44
C ALA A 526 -25.10 28.82 8.38
N ASP A 527 -24.19 27.83 8.55
CA ASP A 527 -23.10 27.57 7.64
C ASP A 527 -23.38 26.34 6.75
N GLN A 528 -22.70 26.30 5.60
CA GLN A 528 -22.74 25.17 4.67
C GLN A 528 -21.40 24.45 4.64
N TRP A 529 -21.41 23.22 4.15
CA TRP A 529 -20.21 22.47 3.83
C TRP A 529 -19.40 23.20 2.75
N LYS A 530 -18.14 23.48 3.06
CA LYS A 530 -17.19 24.11 2.13
C LYS A 530 -16.12 23.12 1.76
N LYS A 531 -15.80 23.02 0.47
CA LYS A 531 -14.68 22.18 0.02
C LYS A 531 -13.37 22.74 0.56
N VAL A 532 -12.54 21.87 1.12
CA VAL A 532 -11.18 22.25 1.53
C VAL A 532 -10.35 22.52 0.29
N THR A 533 -9.74 23.70 0.21
CA THR A 533 -8.95 24.18 -0.93
C THR A 533 -7.47 23.82 -0.79
N GLU A 534 -6.99 23.69 0.43
CA GLU A 534 -5.66 23.16 0.74
C GLU A 534 -5.57 21.70 0.29
N GLY A 535 -4.43 21.30 -0.26
CA GLY A 535 -4.21 19.93 -0.73
C GLY A 535 -4.41 18.91 0.39
N LEU A 536 -5.57 18.28 0.45
CA LEU A 536 -5.92 17.28 1.43
C LEU A 536 -6.56 16.07 0.74
N GLU A 537 -6.01 14.90 0.99
CA GLU A 537 -6.51 13.61 0.48
C GLU A 537 -6.86 12.72 1.67
N LEU A 538 -8.10 12.23 1.71
CA LEU A 538 -8.60 11.37 2.77
C LEU A 538 -9.39 10.20 2.20
N PRO A 539 -9.34 9.02 2.84
CA PRO A 539 -10.21 7.91 2.49
C PRO A 539 -11.68 8.29 2.56
N PRO A 540 -12.53 7.70 1.69
CA PRO A 540 -13.98 7.89 1.78
C PRO A 540 -14.49 7.46 3.15
N ASP A 541 -15.66 7.97 3.53
CA ASP A 541 -16.31 7.66 4.81
C ASP A 541 -15.43 8.02 6.02
N THR A 542 -14.80 9.20 5.96
CA THR A 542 -14.03 9.78 7.07
C THR A 542 -14.78 11.00 7.62
N LEU A 543 -14.97 11.06 8.93
CA LEU A 543 -15.57 12.19 9.63
C LEU A 543 -14.85 12.39 10.97
N PHE A 544 -14.18 13.54 11.11
CA PHE A 544 -13.50 13.91 12.36
C PHE A 544 -13.66 15.39 12.70
N TYR A 545 -13.42 15.73 13.96
CA TYR A 545 -13.36 17.09 14.46
C TYR A 545 -11.90 17.50 14.62
N GLY A 546 -11.54 18.64 14.05
CA GLY A 546 -10.17 19.13 14.06
C GLY A 546 -10.07 20.63 13.96
N GLU A 547 -8.87 21.14 14.10
CA GLU A 547 -8.58 22.56 13.92
C GLU A 547 -7.51 22.79 12.87
N MET A 548 -7.64 23.87 12.12
CA MET A 548 -6.59 24.37 11.25
C MET A 548 -5.59 25.16 12.10
N VAL A 549 -4.31 24.83 11.99
CA VAL A 549 -3.24 25.42 12.79
C VAL A 549 -2.07 25.79 11.89
N GLN A 550 -1.44 26.92 12.17
CA GLN A 550 -0.18 27.29 11.55
C GLN A 550 0.97 26.84 12.44
N GLU A 551 1.74 25.86 11.97
CA GLU A 551 2.97 25.41 12.63
C GLU A 551 4.16 26.21 12.11
N PHE A 552 5.16 26.36 12.97
CA PHE A 552 6.41 27.03 12.69
C PHE A 552 7.59 26.12 12.98
N ALA A 553 8.62 26.14 12.13
CA ALA A 553 9.89 25.48 12.35
C ALA A 553 11.05 26.48 12.18
N GLY A 554 12.08 26.37 13.01
CA GLY A 554 13.21 27.27 13.02
C GLY A 554 12.88 28.62 13.67
N GLU A 555 13.86 29.55 13.70
CA GLU A 555 13.75 30.87 14.35
C GLU A 555 14.08 32.03 13.40
N GLY A 556 13.58 33.22 13.73
CA GLY A 556 13.90 34.48 13.08
C GLY A 556 13.53 34.50 11.58
N ARG A 557 14.45 35.00 10.73
CA ARG A 557 14.19 35.20 9.29
C ARG A 557 14.05 33.90 8.51
N GLN A 558 14.64 32.81 8.99
CA GLN A 558 14.60 31.50 8.34
C GLN A 558 13.41 30.64 8.78
N GLN A 559 12.57 31.14 9.70
CA GLN A 559 11.40 30.40 10.17
C GLN A 559 10.47 30.04 9.01
N LYS A 560 10.15 28.76 8.91
CA LYS A 560 9.21 28.20 7.95
C LYS A 560 7.83 28.08 8.56
N ARG A 561 6.79 28.24 7.74
CA ARG A 561 5.39 28.14 8.14
C ARG A 561 4.75 26.96 7.42
N PHE A 562 3.95 26.18 8.15
CA PHE A 562 3.22 25.04 7.63
C PHE A 562 1.76 25.13 8.05
N ASN A 563 0.87 25.11 7.09
CA ASN A 563 -0.55 24.92 7.37
C ASN A 563 -0.78 23.45 7.70
N THR A 564 -1.36 23.16 8.85
CA THR A 564 -1.53 21.81 9.36
C THR A 564 -2.93 21.65 9.92
N ILE A 565 -3.53 20.47 9.79
CA ILE A 565 -4.80 20.15 10.45
C ILE A 565 -4.50 19.25 11.64
N HIS A 566 -4.86 19.70 12.82
CA HIS A 566 -4.75 18.96 14.07
C HIS A 566 -6.08 18.29 14.37
N ILE A 567 -6.12 16.96 14.41
CA ILE A 567 -7.32 16.20 14.74
C ILE A 567 -7.49 16.16 16.24
N ILE A 568 -8.64 16.64 16.72
CA ILE A 568 -9.02 16.70 18.14
C ILE A 568 -9.76 15.43 18.55
N ASP A 569 -10.67 14.95 17.72
CA ASP A 569 -11.48 13.76 17.98
C ASP A 569 -12.04 13.20 16.65
N ALA A 570 -12.53 11.95 16.63
CA ALA A 570 -13.04 11.32 15.43
C ALA A 570 -14.33 10.50 15.66
N LEU A 571 -15.19 10.49 14.63
CA LEU A 571 -16.39 9.67 14.59
C LEU A 571 -16.18 8.43 13.74
N VAL A 572 -15.67 8.60 12.52
CA VAL A 572 -15.44 7.53 11.56
C VAL A 572 -14.11 7.82 10.83
N LEU A 573 -13.27 6.82 10.70
CA LEU A 573 -11.99 6.90 10.01
C LEU A 573 -11.95 5.86 8.89
N GLY A 574 -12.20 6.27 7.65
CA GLY A 574 -12.18 5.39 6.48
C GLY A 574 -13.06 4.16 6.65
N LYS A 575 -14.35 4.32 6.89
CA LYS A 575 -15.35 3.28 7.17
C LYS A 575 -15.29 2.65 8.57
N VAL A 576 -14.23 2.89 9.36
CA VAL A 576 -14.11 2.34 10.72
C VAL A 576 -14.78 3.28 11.71
N PRO A 577 -15.91 2.89 12.33
CA PRO A 577 -16.58 3.70 13.34
C PRO A 577 -15.80 3.66 14.65
N VAL A 578 -15.42 4.84 15.17
CA VAL A 578 -14.69 4.97 16.44
C VAL A 578 -15.47 5.75 17.49
N LYS A 579 -16.58 6.39 17.11
CA LYS A 579 -17.36 7.32 17.93
C LYS A 579 -17.80 6.79 19.30
N ASP A 580 -18.02 5.48 19.44
CA ASP A 580 -18.51 4.85 20.64
C ASP A 580 -17.40 4.32 21.57
N LYS A 581 -16.13 4.47 21.16
CA LYS A 581 -14.95 4.08 21.93
C LYS A 581 -14.59 5.15 22.96
N HIS A 582 -13.83 4.75 24.00
CA HIS A 582 -13.24 5.71 24.93
C HIS A 582 -12.33 6.71 24.21
N TYR A 583 -12.26 7.95 24.71
CA TYR A 583 -11.52 9.03 24.04
C TYR A 583 -10.05 8.69 23.76
N GLU A 584 -9.32 8.13 24.74
CA GLU A 584 -7.92 7.73 24.53
C GLU A 584 -7.80 6.65 23.43
N GLU A 585 -8.76 5.74 23.34
CA GLU A 585 -8.78 4.73 22.27
C GLU A 585 -9.07 5.39 20.92
N ARG A 586 -10.04 6.33 20.84
CA ARG A 586 -10.27 7.09 19.61
C ARG A 586 -9.02 7.81 19.14
N MET A 587 -8.26 8.42 20.07
CA MET A 587 -7.01 9.13 19.72
C MET A 587 -5.88 8.18 19.28
N LYS A 588 -5.80 6.95 19.79
CA LYS A 588 -4.90 5.93 19.24
C LYS A 588 -5.27 5.60 17.78
N TRP A 589 -6.55 5.45 17.48
CA TRP A 589 -7.02 5.26 16.11
C TRP A 589 -6.68 6.47 15.22
N VAL A 590 -6.82 7.68 15.73
CA VAL A 590 -6.41 8.92 15.02
C VAL A 590 -4.91 8.93 14.75
N GLN A 591 -4.07 8.56 15.73
CA GLN A 591 -2.61 8.48 15.55
C GLN A 591 -2.24 7.47 14.46
N LYS A 592 -2.84 6.27 14.49
CA LYS A 592 -2.65 5.24 13.45
C LYS A 592 -3.08 5.76 12.07
N PHE A 593 -4.23 6.44 12.00
CA PHE A 593 -4.78 7.03 10.76
C PHE A 593 -3.86 8.11 10.18
N VAL A 594 -3.39 9.04 10.99
CA VAL A 594 -2.44 10.09 10.60
C VAL A 594 -1.14 9.49 10.07
N LYS A 595 -0.63 8.45 10.73
CA LYS A 595 0.58 7.73 10.31
C LYS A 595 0.39 7.07 8.93
N ALA A 596 -0.77 6.48 8.69
CA ALA A 596 -1.10 5.88 7.39
C ALA A 596 -1.12 6.91 6.25
N LEU A 597 -1.68 8.10 6.50
CA LEU A 597 -1.83 9.17 5.52
C LEU A 597 -0.58 10.04 5.33
N SER A 598 0.44 9.90 6.18
CA SER A 598 1.67 10.68 6.11
C SER A 598 2.44 10.37 4.81
N LYS A 599 2.67 11.38 3.97
CA LYS A 599 3.41 11.30 2.70
C LYS A 599 4.48 12.38 2.65
N PRO A 600 5.65 12.18 3.28
CA PRO A 600 6.70 13.21 3.36
C PRO A 600 7.25 13.69 2.01
N SER A 601 7.14 12.88 0.96
CA SER A 601 7.54 13.27 -0.41
C SER A 601 6.56 14.23 -1.09
N ARG A 602 5.33 14.36 -0.58
CA ARG A 602 4.24 15.16 -1.16
C ARG A 602 4.11 16.50 -0.44
N ASN A 603 4.92 17.48 -0.86
CA ASN A 603 4.90 18.85 -0.30
C ASN A 603 3.64 19.64 -0.65
N ASP A 604 2.84 19.15 -1.59
CA ASP A 604 1.56 19.75 -2.04
C ASP A 604 0.39 19.39 -1.12
N LEU A 605 0.59 18.46 -0.17
CA LEU A 605 -0.45 18.04 0.75
C LEU A 605 -0.31 18.73 2.12
N THR A 606 -1.46 19.13 2.68
CA THR A 606 -1.56 19.63 4.04
C THR A 606 -1.33 18.50 5.05
N PRO A 607 -0.33 18.60 5.93
CA PRO A 607 -0.08 17.58 6.94
C PRO A 607 -1.24 17.44 7.93
N LEU A 608 -1.47 16.21 8.38
CA LEU A 608 -2.37 15.90 9.49
C LEU A 608 -1.57 15.56 10.73
N ARG A 609 -2.06 15.94 11.91
CA ARG A 609 -1.53 15.54 13.21
C ARG A 609 -2.65 15.13 14.16
N ALA A 610 -2.39 14.15 15.02
CA ALA A 610 -3.20 13.89 16.19
C ALA A 610 -2.82 14.87 17.30
N LYS A 611 -3.79 15.46 17.99
CA LYS A 611 -3.51 16.28 19.18
C LYS A 611 -2.87 15.45 20.29
N GLU A 612 -1.89 16.03 20.97
CA GLU A 612 -1.37 15.48 22.22
C GLU A 612 -2.44 15.62 23.31
N VAL A 613 -2.66 14.54 24.06
CA VAL A 613 -3.70 14.47 25.09
C VAL A 613 -3.04 14.37 26.46
N PHE A 614 -3.33 15.33 27.32
CA PHE A 614 -2.85 15.36 28.70
C PHE A 614 -3.96 14.97 29.65
N LYS A 615 -3.61 14.31 30.75
CA LYS A 615 -4.55 14.06 31.83
C LYS A 615 -4.60 15.25 32.77
N LEU A 616 -5.77 15.61 33.28
CA LEU A 616 -5.90 16.76 34.20
C LEU A 616 -5.02 16.62 35.47
N PRO A 617 -4.85 15.44 36.11
CA PRO A 617 -3.88 15.27 37.19
C PRO A 617 -2.41 15.61 36.82
N GLU A 618 -2.10 15.54 35.52
CA GLU A 618 -0.76 15.77 34.95
C GLU A 618 -0.69 17.15 34.23
N VAL A 619 -1.56 18.09 34.61
CA VAL A 619 -1.68 19.39 33.92
C VAL A 619 -0.37 20.21 33.89
N GLU A 620 0.54 19.98 34.84
CA GLU A 620 1.84 20.64 34.87
C GLU A 620 2.69 20.24 33.67
N SER A 621 2.63 19.00 33.20
CA SER A 621 3.33 18.54 32.00
C SER A 621 2.82 19.20 30.71
N LEU A 622 1.55 19.59 30.67
CA LEU A 622 1.00 20.41 29.58
C LEU A 622 1.71 21.77 29.51
N PHE A 623 1.96 22.41 30.66
CA PHE A 623 2.64 23.71 30.70
C PHE A 623 4.12 23.62 30.35
N GLU A 624 4.78 22.46 30.48
CA GLU A 624 6.16 22.25 30.03
C GLU A 624 6.28 22.30 28.50
N ARG A 625 5.20 22.01 27.78
CA ARG A 625 5.13 22.15 26.33
C ARG A 625 4.97 23.60 25.85
N ILE A 626 4.69 24.53 26.75
CA ILE A 626 4.32 25.90 26.42
C ILE A 626 5.47 26.85 26.78
N SER A 627 5.90 27.62 25.79
CA SER A 627 6.98 28.59 25.94
C SER A 627 6.74 29.81 25.06
N TRP A 628 7.41 30.94 25.42
CA TRP A 628 7.37 32.15 24.59
C TRP A 628 8.34 31.99 23.42
N LYS A 629 7.82 32.11 22.20
CA LYS A 629 8.62 32.05 20.97
C LYS A 629 8.35 33.27 20.09
N GLN A 630 9.38 33.72 19.35
CA GLN A 630 9.27 34.81 18.40
C GLN A 630 8.78 34.29 17.05
N GLU A 631 7.71 34.88 16.54
CA GLU A 631 7.19 34.60 15.20
C GLU A 631 7.73 35.55 14.14
N LYS A 632 7.97 35.05 12.92
CA LYS A 632 8.40 35.83 11.76
C LYS A 632 7.37 36.90 11.39
N GLY A 633 7.81 38.12 11.31
CA GLY A 633 6.97 39.29 10.95
C GLY A 633 6.40 40.04 12.13
N ALA A 634 6.55 39.55 13.35
CA ALA A 634 6.23 40.30 14.56
C ALA A 634 7.52 40.95 15.11
N SER A 635 7.78 42.18 14.79
CA SER A 635 9.09 42.82 15.05
C SER A 635 9.49 42.92 16.52
N ARG A 636 8.58 42.69 17.48
CA ARG A 636 8.86 42.61 18.94
C ARG A 636 7.91 41.71 19.74
N ASN A 637 6.92 41.08 19.14
CA ASN A 637 5.92 40.35 19.89
C ASN A 637 6.28 38.86 20.03
N MET A 638 6.65 38.46 21.23
CA MET A 638 6.69 37.06 21.63
C MET A 638 5.26 36.51 21.70
N ARG A 639 5.03 35.31 21.19
CA ARG A 639 3.77 34.60 21.31
C ARG A 639 3.92 33.36 22.15
N LEU A 640 2.87 33.04 22.85
CA LEU A 640 2.80 31.80 23.60
C LEU A 640 2.61 30.67 22.63
N SER A 641 3.56 29.74 22.62
CA SER A 641 3.64 28.65 21.66
C SER A 641 3.70 27.31 22.35
N CYS A 642 3.02 26.33 21.79
CA CYS A 642 3.07 24.93 22.22
C CYS A 642 3.99 24.15 21.27
N THR A 643 4.97 23.46 21.83
CA THR A 643 5.84 22.56 21.07
C THR A 643 5.08 21.31 20.65
N VAL A 644 5.17 20.95 19.38
CA VAL A 644 4.56 19.74 18.82
C VAL A 644 5.46 18.53 19.12
N PRO A 645 4.91 17.36 19.48
CA PRO A 645 5.69 16.15 19.56
C PRO A 645 6.42 15.89 18.24
N GLN A 646 7.73 15.64 18.32
CA GLN A 646 8.55 15.42 17.13
C GLN A 646 8.20 14.07 16.50
N GLU A 647 7.78 14.10 15.25
CA GLU A 647 7.61 12.91 14.44
C GLU A 647 8.88 12.67 13.60
N GLN A 648 9.15 11.43 13.19
CA GLN A 648 10.35 11.10 12.39
C GLN A 648 10.45 11.89 11.07
N ARG A 649 9.33 12.32 10.53
CA ARG A 649 9.25 13.20 9.34
C ARG A 649 9.67 14.64 9.60
N ASP A 650 9.70 15.08 10.86
CA ASP A 650 10.03 16.46 11.22
C ASP A 650 11.56 16.60 11.31
N ARG A 651 12.13 17.31 10.36
CA ARG A 651 13.57 17.60 10.33
C ARG A 651 14.00 18.58 11.42
N GLU A 652 13.06 19.41 11.90
CA GLU A 652 13.26 20.47 12.89
C GLU A 652 12.11 20.44 13.89
N GLU A 653 12.36 20.85 15.12
CA GLU A 653 11.31 21.03 16.14
C GLU A 653 10.24 22.00 15.63
N ARG A 654 8.96 21.64 15.78
CA ARG A 654 7.83 22.46 15.39
C ARG A 654 7.05 22.95 16.59
N HIS A 655 6.43 24.11 16.45
CA HIS A 655 5.55 24.70 17.44
C HIS A 655 4.41 25.45 16.76
N PHE A 656 3.35 25.73 17.52
CA PHE A 656 2.21 26.55 17.07
C PHE A 656 1.79 27.52 18.16
N SER A 657 1.19 28.68 17.76
CA SER A 657 0.64 29.65 18.70
C SER A 657 -0.54 29.04 19.45
N ALA A 658 -0.44 28.97 20.78
CA ALA A 658 -1.47 28.40 21.64
C ALA A 658 -2.55 29.43 21.98
N SER A 659 -3.83 29.06 21.93
CA SER A 659 -4.99 29.94 22.15
C SER A 659 -5.83 29.53 23.38
N GLY A 660 -5.59 28.36 23.97
CA GLY A 660 -6.33 27.87 25.11
C GLY A 660 -6.20 26.38 25.31
N VAL A 661 -6.99 25.83 26.22
CA VAL A 661 -7.07 24.39 26.49
C VAL A 661 -8.52 23.93 26.46
N LEU A 662 -8.77 22.86 25.71
CA LEU A 662 -10.04 22.18 25.66
C LEU A 662 -10.04 21.03 26.69
N PHE A 663 -11.08 20.96 27.51
CA PHE A 663 -11.29 19.90 28.50
C PHE A 663 -12.39 18.97 28.02
N TYR A 664 -12.07 17.67 27.95
CA TYR A 664 -13.01 16.61 27.65
C TYR A 664 -13.21 15.73 28.87
N ARG A 665 -14.46 15.50 29.26
CA ARG A 665 -14.80 14.45 30.21
C ARG A 665 -14.94 13.13 29.45
N THR A 666 -14.22 12.09 29.88
CA THR A 666 -14.09 10.81 29.17
C THR A 666 -14.92 9.69 29.76
N THR A 667 -15.54 9.91 30.91
CA THR A 667 -16.46 8.98 31.58
C THR A 667 -17.89 9.52 31.64
N LYS A 668 -18.85 8.63 31.67
CA LYS A 668 -20.28 8.95 31.86
C LYS A 668 -20.71 8.72 33.29
N GLU A 669 -21.54 9.66 33.87
CA GLU A 669 -22.26 9.38 35.08
C GLU A 669 -23.09 8.06 34.94
N PRO A 670 -23.16 7.23 35.96
CA PRO A 670 -22.60 7.44 37.31
C PRO A 670 -21.18 6.94 37.53
N TRP A 671 -20.40 6.72 36.44
CA TRP A 671 -19.03 6.22 36.50
C TRP A 671 -18.01 7.36 36.55
N HIS A 672 -16.96 7.15 37.34
CA HIS A 672 -15.78 7.98 37.46
C HIS A 672 -14.52 7.15 37.31
N GLU A 673 -13.52 7.69 36.62
CA GLU A 673 -12.17 7.15 36.60
C GLU A 673 -11.41 7.69 37.83
N GLU A 674 -10.75 6.82 38.58
CA GLU A 674 -9.97 7.13 39.77
C GLU A 674 -8.62 6.42 39.72
N TYR A 675 -7.67 6.80 40.57
CA TYR A 675 -6.36 6.19 40.67
C TYR A 675 -6.12 5.63 42.07
N SER A 676 -5.82 4.34 42.14
CA SER A 676 -5.46 3.66 43.40
C SER A 676 -3.96 3.82 43.66
N THR A 677 -3.61 4.54 44.71
CA THR A 677 -2.21 4.72 45.14
C THR A 677 -1.58 3.43 45.64
N SER A 678 -2.37 2.56 46.27
CA SER A 678 -1.90 1.27 46.79
C SER A 678 -1.57 0.26 45.71
N SER A 679 -2.41 0.19 44.67
CA SER A 679 -2.16 -0.73 43.52
C SER A 679 -1.46 -0.08 42.34
N GLN A 680 -1.22 1.23 42.40
CA GLN A 680 -0.64 2.04 41.30
C GLN A 680 -1.35 1.84 39.96
N ARG A 681 -2.69 1.65 39.99
CA ARG A 681 -3.52 1.39 38.82
C ARG A 681 -4.75 2.27 38.80
N ARG A 682 -5.24 2.59 37.60
CA ARG A 682 -6.55 3.21 37.39
C ARG A 682 -7.64 2.19 37.72
N TYR A 683 -8.75 2.68 38.22
CA TYR A 683 -10.00 1.92 38.40
C TYR A 683 -11.23 2.79 38.11
N TYR A 684 -12.33 2.16 37.82
CA TYR A 684 -13.60 2.82 37.51
C TYR A 684 -14.58 2.58 38.68
N TYR A 685 -15.14 3.66 39.21
CA TYR A 685 -16.04 3.63 40.34
C TYR A 685 -17.42 4.11 39.91
N ASN A 686 -18.47 3.32 40.26
CA ASN A 686 -19.86 3.68 40.02
C ASN A 686 -20.48 4.23 41.30
N THR A 687 -20.85 5.51 41.29
CA THR A 687 -21.38 6.22 42.46
C THR A 687 -22.76 5.72 42.92
N MET A 688 -23.55 5.15 42.00
CA MET A 688 -24.90 4.61 42.35
C MET A 688 -24.81 3.20 42.94
N THR A 689 -24.06 2.32 42.30
CA THR A 689 -23.94 0.91 42.73
C THR A 689 -22.84 0.67 43.75
N ARG A 690 -21.94 1.66 43.96
CA ARG A 690 -20.73 1.60 44.80
C ARG A 690 -19.75 0.48 44.40
N LYS A 691 -19.83 0.00 43.16
CA LYS A 691 -18.93 -1.00 42.61
C LYS A 691 -17.71 -0.31 41.98
N SER A 692 -16.56 -0.94 42.13
CA SER A 692 -15.32 -0.53 41.46
C SER A 692 -14.77 -1.67 40.60
N ASP A 693 -14.15 -1.34 39.49
CA ASP A 693 -13.54 -2.29 38.60
C ASP A 693 -12.19 -1.71 38.08
N PHE A 694 -11.14 -2.52 37.99
CA PHE A 694 -9.86 -2.13 37.43
C PHE A 694 -9.88 -2.12 35.91
N GLU A 695 -10.82 -2.77 35.26
CA GLU A 695 -11.05 -2.70 33.83
C GLU A 695 -12.24 -1.79 33.55
N MET A 696 -12.17 -1.07 32.44
CA MET A 696 -13.26 -0.21 32.02
C MET A 696 -14.51 -1.06 31.71
N PRO A 697 -15.64 -0.82 32.35
CA PRO A 697 -16.88 -1.50 32.02
C PRO A 697 -17.27 -1.29 30.56
N LYS A 698 -17.58 -2.38 29.86
CA LYS A 698 -17.88 -2.38 28.40
C LYS A 698 -19.05 -1.46 28.05
N TYR A 699 -19.98 -1.23 28.96
CA TYR A 699 -21.19 -0.47 28.72
C TYR A 699 -21.38 0.63 29.77
N GLY A 700 -21.78 1.81 29.30
CA GLY A 700 -22.21 2.92 30.12
C GLY A 700 -21.14 3.68 30.91
N CYS A 701 -19.87 3.30 30.78
CA CYS A 701 -18.75 3.99 31.42
C CYS A 701 -18.05 4.98 30.51
N ALA A 702 -17.65 4.57 29.29
CA ALA A 702 -16.96 5.42 28.35
C ALA A 702 -17.89 6.52 27.80
N ALA A 703 -17.42 7.76 27.81
CA ALA A 703 -18.07 8.85 27.10
C ALA A 703 -17.80 8.70 25.59
N THR A 704 -18.88 8.67 24.81
CA THR A 704 -18.83 8.64 23.33
C THR A 704 -18.32 9.96 22.79
N PHE A 705 -18.08 10.02 21.47
CA PHE A 705 -17.77 11.30 20.81
C PHE A 705 -18.82 12.36 21.14
N ARG A 706 -20.12 12.02 21.03
CA ARG A 706 -21.23 12.92 21.35
C ARG A 706 -21.15 13.44 22.77
N ASP A 707 -20.93 12.56 23.74
CA ASP A 707 -20.86 12.95 25.15
C ASP A 707 -19.70 13.93 25.40
N CYS A 708 -18.50 13.60 24.90
CA CYS A 708 -17.33 14.47 25.02
C CYS A 708 -17.56 15.84 24.36
N PHE A 709 -18.15 15.84 23.17
CA PHE A 709 -18.39 17.05 22.39
C PHE A 709 -19.42 17.97 23.07
N GLN A 710 -20.50 17.40 23.63
CA GLN A 710 -21.57 18.15 24.28
C GLN A 710 -21.17 18.82 25.60
N ILE A 711 -20.26 18.19 26.35
CA ILE A 711 -19.80 18.69 27.65
C ILE A 711 -18.41 19.31 27.61
N ALA A 712 -17.88 19.53 26.41
CA ALA A 712 -16.59 20.14 26.23
C ALA A 712 -16.55 21.54 26.89
N THR A 713 -15.45 21.83 27.58
CA THR A 713 -15.22 23.12 28.24
C THR A 713 -13.93 23.71 27.70
N LEU A 714 -13.95 24.99 27.33
CA LEU A 714 -12.80 25.69 26.75
C LEU A 714 -12.25 26.70 27.75
N TRP A 715 -10.98 26.61 28.03
CA TRP A 715 -10.24 27.64 28.74
C TRP A 715 -9.54 28.53 27.73
N SER A 716 -10.15 29.65 27.40
CA SER A 716 -9.65 30.61 26.40
C SER A 716 -8.59 31.53 26.98
N TRP A 717 -7.50 31.73 26.23
CA TRP A 717 -6.42 32.60 26.63
C TRP A 717 -6.49 33.94 25.84
N THR A 718 -7.39 34.80 26.24
CA THR A 718 -7.70 36.04 25.50
C THR A 718 -6.61 37.10 25.56
N SER A 719 -5.71 37.07 26.56
CA SER A 719 -4.68 38.09 26.79
C SER A 719 -3.33 37.51 27.24
N ASN A 720 -3.14 36.19 27.22
CA ASN A 720 -1.97 35.49 27.77
C ASN A 720 -1.72 35.71 29.29
N VAL A 721 -2.49 36.59 29.94
CA VAL A 721 -2.34 36.89 31.37
C VAL A 721 -2.65 35.66 32.23
N GLN A 722 -3.59 34.83 31.79
CA GLN A 722 -4.02 33.65 32.53
C GLN A 722 -2.92 32.60 32.70
N ILE A 723 -1.88 32.66 31.89
CA ILE A 723 -0.81 31.63 31.83
C ILE A 723 0.60 32.15 31.97
N MET A 724 0.75 33.43 32.36
CA MET A 724 2.07 34.01 32.60
C MET A 724 2.88 33.19 33.61
N PRO A 725 4.19 33.03 33.38
CA PRO A 725 5.04 32.34 34.36
C PRO A 725 5.03 33.05 35.70
N THR A 726 5.12 32.28 36.76
CA THR A 726 5.06 32.71 38.17
C THR A 726 6.04 33.83 38.54
N ARG A 727 7.11 34.07 37.79
CA ARG A 727 8.10 35.12 38.01
C ARG A 727 7.63 36.56 37.72
N MET A 728 6.48 36.72 37.04
CA MET A 728 5.90 38.03 36.73
C MET A 728 4.60 38.34 37.50
N GLN A 729 4.16 37.42 38.37
CA GLN A 729 2.95 37.63 39.17
C GLN A 729 3.34 38.21 40.52
N SER A 730 2.92 39.45 40.79
CA SER A 730 2.70 39.91 42.15
C SER A 730 1.74 38.92 42.83
N GLU A 731 1.92 38.64 44.11
CA GLU A 731 1.27 37.59 44.92
C GLU A 731 -0.29 37.61 44.93
N GLU A 732 -0.92 38.55 44.26
CA GLU A 732 -2.38 38.66 44.18
C GLU A 732 -2.88 38.19 42.82
N CYS A 733 -3.55 37.03 42.78
CA CYS A 733 -4.38 36.64 41.63
C CYS A 733 -5.44 37.70 41.38
N PRO A 734 -5.56 38.29 40.16
CA PRO A 734 -6.63 39.22 39.88
C PRO A 734 -7.98 38.60 40.17
N ASN A 735 -8.81 39.21 40.97
CA ASN A 735 -10.18 38.77 41.22
C ASN A 735 -11.10 39.16 40.05
N ASP A 736 -10.74 38.69 38.84
CA ASP A 736 -11.43 38.97 37.58
C ASP A 736 -12.47 37.91 37.18
N GLY A 737 -12.74 36.94 38.08
CA GLY A 737 -13.67 35.83 37.82
C GLY A 737 -13.18 34.78 36.80
N LYS A 738 -11.93 34.89 36.35
CA LYS A 738 -11.32 33.98 35.38
C LYS A 738 -10.45 32.91 36.05
N VAL A 739 -10.26 31.81 35.36
CA VAL A 739 -9.33 30.77 35.79
C VAL A 739 -7.91 31.10 35.30
N HIS A 740 -6.96 31.20 36.23
CA HIS A 740 -5.55 31.42 35.97
C HIS A 740 -4.77 30.13 36.12
N ARG A 741 -3.56 30.06 35.53
CA ARG A 741 -2.67 28.89 35.66
C ARG A 741 -2.46 28.46 37.10
N THR A 742 -2.17 29.40 37.99
CA THR A 742 -1.99 29.17 39.41
C THR A 742 -3.25 28.60 40.08
N THR A 743 -4.44 29.13 39.73
CA THR A 743 -5.72 28.64 40.21
C THR A 743 -5.93 27.17 39.82
N LEU A 744 -5.70 26.85 38.54
CA LEU A 744 -5.85 25.48 38.04
C LEU A 744 -4.83 24.51 38.69
N VAL A 745 -3.56 24.89 38.71
CA VAL A 745 -2.50 24.07 39.31
C VAL A 745 -2.75 23.84 40.81
N ASN A 746 -3.07 24.89 41.55
CA ASN A 746 -3.38 24.78 43.00
C ASN A 746 -4.62 23.92 43.24
N PHE A 747 -5.67 24.06 42.42
CA PHE A 747 -6.83 23.21 42.47
C PHE A 747 -6.46 21.72 42.28
N VAL A 748 -5.68 21.41 41.26
CA VAL A 748 -5.25 20.02 40.98
C VAL A 748 -4.37 19.48 42.09
N ARG A 749 -3.36 20.25 42.59
CA ARG A 749 -2.50 19.84 43.71
C ARG A 749 -3.32 19.56 44.97
N LYS A 750 -4.20 20.47 45.35
CA LYS A 750 -5.08 20.29 46.53
C LYS A 750 -5.92 19.00 46.44
N ARG A 751 -6.44 18.70 45.23
CA ARG A 751 -7.25 17.48 45.03
C ARG A 751 -6.40 16.20 45.01
N LEU A 752 -5.14 16.28 44.64
CA LEU A 752 -4.18 15.15 44.70
C LEU A 752 -3.55 14.99 46.09
N GLY A 753 -3.83 15.86 47.04
CA GLY A 753 -3.22 15.82 48.38
C GLY A 753 -1.74 16.22 48.39
N LYS A 754 -1.32 17.02 47.41
CA LYS A 754 0.04 17.54 47.27
C LYS A 754 0.15 19.00 47.70
#